data_c780e4f2731bf4772b3d537e9607b43c
#
_entry.id   c780e4f2731bf4772b3d537e9607b43c
#
_cell.length_a   1.000
_cell.length_b   1.000
_cell.length_c   1.000
_cell.angle_alpha   90.00
_cell.angle_beta   90.00
_cell.angle_gamma   90.00
#
_symmetry.space_group_name_H-M   'P 1'
#
loop_
_entity.id
_entity.type
_entity.pdbx_description
1 polymer ?
#
loop_
_entity_poly.entity_id
_entity_poly.type
_entity_poly.pdbx_seq_one_letter_code
_entity_poly.pdbx_strand_id
1 'polypeptide(L)'
;MLKITMKDGAVREAEAGISIQDFVKQVSNSLAKKVLAAKVDGETKDLTTVLDKDCKVEFLTFDDEDGRWALRHTASHILAQAVKRLYKDANVRLAIGPAIDNGFYYDFDIDRQLTEADLADIEKEMKKIVKENLKLERKEVSREEALKFFEEKGETYKVELINDLPEGEKITMYTQGEFTDLCAGPHVVSTGKVKALKLMSIAGAYWRGDEHNKMLQRIYGTAFEKQADLDAYLHMLEEAKKRDHRKLGKQLDLFSLHEEGPGFPFFHPNGMVIRNELINYWRDVHRRYGYQEIKTPIILNRQLWETSGHWDHYKENMYFTKIDGEDYAIKPMNCPGGMLVYNSKQHSYRDLPLRLGELGLVHRHEKSGELHGLFRVRNFTQDDAHLFVTPDQVEAEIQHTIDLFDEVYNTFGLTYVAELSTRPDDSMGTDEDWELATNGLRKALEHRGLDYIVNEGDGAFYGPKIDFHLKDSIGRTWQCGTIQYDMQMPEKFNLTYVGEDGEKHRPIMLHRVVYGSIERFIGILIENYAGAFPTWLAPVQARILPITDKQADYAYELRKKMFDLGLRIEVDDRSEKIGKKIRESQMLKTPYSLVVGDQEMADGTVAVRKYGEQQSETMKVEDFIAYLQDQIATKAKKF
;
A
#
# COMPACT_ATOMS: atom_id res chain seq x y z
N MET A 1 20.66 -12.63 42.48
CA MET A 1 19.38 -12.66 41.79
C MET A 1 19.24 -11.36 41.02
N LEU A 2 18.95 -11.42 39.74
CA LEU A 2 18.66 -10.26 38.92
C LEU A 2 17.16 -9.93 38.97
N LYS A 3 16.82 -8.66 38.89
CA LYS A 3 15.44 -8.20 38.73
C LYS A 3 15.18 -7.89 37.27
N ILE A 4 14.32 -8.69 36.65
CA ILE A 4 13.96 -8.55 35.26
C ILE A 4 12.55 -7.98 35.18
N THR A 5 12.42 -6.78 34.60
CA THR A 5 11.14 -6.10 34.40
C THR A 5 10.55 -6.52 33.08
N MET A 6 9.35 -7.08 33.08
CA MET A 6 8.63 -7.50 31.87
C MET A 6 7.90 -6.32 31.22
N LYS A 7 7.43 -6.49 29.97
CA LYS A 7 6.67 -5.47 29.22
C LYS A 7 5.41 -4.96 29.95
N ASP A 8 4.74 -5.84 30.70
CA ASP A 8 3.55 -5.53 31.49
C ASP A 8 3.86 -4.86 32.85
N GLY A 9 5.14 -4.58 33.15
CA GLY A 9 5.62 -4.00 34.41
C GLY A 9 5.86 -5.03 35.50
N ALA A 10 5.55 -6.30 35.34
CA ALA A 10 5.83 -7.34 36.30
C ALA A 10 7.33 -7.54 36.47
N VAL A 11 7.81 -7.62 37.74
CA VAL A 11 9.22 -7.91 38.05
C VAL A 11 9.38 -9.38 38.39
N ARG A 12 10.33 -10.04 37.73
CA ARG A 12 10.71 -11.43 37.99
C ARG A 12 12.16 -11.52 38.43
N GLU A 13 12.44 -12.45 39.30
CA GLU A 13 13.81 -12.73 39.74
C GLU A 13 14.39 -13.91 38.99
N ALA A 14 15.67 -13.81 38.57
CA ALA A 14 16.41 -14.87 37.91
C ALA A 14 17.87 -14.88 38.42
N GLU A 15 18.58 -15.98 38.20
CA GLU A 15 20.00 -16.06 38.49
C GLU A 15 20.82 -15.24 37.49
N ALA A 16 21.88 -14.58 37.94
CA ALA A 16 22.82 -13.92 37.03
C ALA A 16 23.50 -14.97 36.13
N GLY A 17 23.63 -14.67 34.87
CA GLY A 17 24.16 -15.60 33.87
C GLY A 17 23.12 -16.51 33.23
N ILE A 18 21.82 -16.28 33.50
CA ILE A 18 20.75 -17.00 32.79
C ILE A 18 20.63 -16.56 31.33
N SER A 19 20.44 -17.50 30.41
CA SER A 19 20.09 -17.15 29.03
C SER A 19 18.64 -16.69 28.95
N ILE A 20 18.34 -15.78 27.99
CA ILE A 20 16.94 -15.36 27.71
C ILE A 20 16.08 -16.59 27.43
N GLN A 21 16.59 -17.59 26.70
CA GLN A 21 15.89 -18.82 26.40
C GLN A 21 15.47 -19.60 27.65
N ASP A 22 16.34 -19.68 28.66
CA ASP A 22 16.01 -20.41 29.87
C ASP A 22 15.14 -19.55 30.81
N PHE A 23 15.31 -18.25 30.79
CA PHE A 23 14.43 -17.33 31.50
C PHE A 23 12.99 -17.40 30.97
N VAL A 24 12.77 -17.40 29.63
CA VAL A 24 11.40 -17.53 29.08
C VAL A 24 10.75 -18.87 29.45
N LYS A 25 11.53 -19.96 29.55
CA LYS A 25 11.01 -21.26 30.03
C LYS A 25 10.55 -21.20 31.49
N GLN A 26 11.27 -20.47 32.36
CA GLN A 26 10.85 -20.23 33.76
C GLN A 26 9.55 -19.43 33.83
N VAL A 27 9.36 -18.47 32.91
CA VAL A 27 8.13 -17.68 32.82
C VAL A 27 6.96 -18.51 32.30
N SER A 28 7.14 -19.22 31.19
CA SER A 28 6.11 -20.06 30.57
C SER A 28 6.69 -20.99 29.50
N ASN A 29 6.49 -22.31 29.66
CA ASN A 29 6.86 -23.31 28.67
C ASN A 29 6.08 -23.16 27.34
N SER A 30 4.86 -22.66 27.40
CA SER A 30 4.02 -22.42 26.21
C SER A 30 4.56 -21.21 25.43
N LEU A 31 4.93 -20.15 26.12
CA LEU A 31 5.52 -18.95 25.53
C LEU A 31 6.90 -19.25 24.91
N ALA A 32 7.74 -20.03 25.59
CA ALA A 32 9.08 -20.42 25.12
C ALA A 32 9.08 -21.12 23.74
N LYS A 33 7.96 -21.78 23.37
CA LYS A 33 7.81 -22.39 22.04
C LYS A 33 7.59 -21.35 20.94
N LYS A 34 6.99 -20.21 21.26
CA LYS A 34 6.59 -19.17 20.32
C LYS A 34 7.61 -18.02 20.21
N VAL A 35 8.37 -17.76 21.26
CA VAL A 35 9.35 -16.67 21.29
C VAL A 35 10.49 -16.97 20.30
N LEU A 36 10.83 -15.95 19.51
CA LEU A 36 11.85 -16.00 18.46
C LEU A 36 13.08 -15.16 18.80
N ALA A 37 12.88 -14.01 19.45
CA ALA A 37 13.90 -13.08 19.92
C ALA A 37 13.41 -12.34 21.17
N ALA A 38 14.19 -11.43 21.74
CA ALA A 38 13.74 -10.56 22.83
C ALA A 38 14.39 -9.18 22.75
N LYS A 39 13.67 -8.13 23.18
CA LYS A 39 14.27 -6.82 23.47
C LYS A 39 14.80 -6.81 24.89
N VAL A 40 16.07 -6.43 25.06
CA VAL A 40 16.70 -6.20 26.36
C VAL A 40 17.09 -4.74 26.43
N ASP A 41 16.49 -3.99 27.34
CA ASP A 41 16.69 -2.53 27.47
C ASP A 41 16.48 -1.77 26.13
N GLY A 42 15.53 -2.24 25.30
CA GLY A 42 15.20 -1.66 24.00
C GLY A 42 15.96 -2.23 22.79
N GLU A 43 17.04 -2.98 22.99
CA GLU A 43 17.80 -3.61 21.91
C GLU A 43 17.34 -5.05 21.66
N THR A 44 17.12 -5.41 20.40
CA THR A 44 16.74 -6.77 20.00
C THR A 44 17.94 -7.71 20.07
N LYS A 45 17.81 -8.81 20.79
CA LYS A 45 18.85 -9.81 21.06
C LYS A 45 18.38 -11.23 20.76
N ASP A 46 19.35 -12.10 20.47
CA ASP A 46 19.12 -13.55 20.38
C ASP A 46 18.67 -14.12 21.73
N LEU A 47 17.88 -15.16 21.71
CA LEU A 47 17.49 -15.87 22.93
C LEU A 47 18.65 -16.58 23.66
N THR A 48 19.79 -16.76 22.99
CA THR A 48 21.03 -17.28 23.59
C THR A 48 21.80 -16.25 24.41
N THR A 49 21.43 -14.96 24.32
CA THR A 49 22.03 -13.87 25.07
C THR A 49 21.86 -14.11 26.57
N VAL A 50 22.95 -13.91 27.31
CA VAL A 50 23.03 -14.08 28.76
C VAL A 50 22.68 -12.77 29.44
N LEU A 51 21.86 -12.83 30.50
CA LEU A 51 21.50 -11.69 31.34
C LEU A 51 22.42 -11.68 32.56
N ASP A 52 23.15 -10.60 32.77
CA ASP A 52 24.14 -10.42 33.82
C ASP A 52 23.87 -9.25 34.77
N LYS A 53 22.87 -8.43 34.45
CA LYS A 53 22.43 -7.26 35.25
C LYS A 53 20.92 -7.13 35.23
N ASP A 54 20.39 -6.31 36.14
CA ASP A 54 18.98 -5.91 36.11
C ASP A 54 18.66 -5.25 34.80
N CYS A 55 17.55 -5.65 34.14
CA CYS A 55 17.18 -5.17 32.80
C CYS A 55 15.67 -5.28 32.56
N LYS A 56 15.22 -4.61 31.49
CA LYS A 56 13.87 -4.76 30.96
C LYS A 56 13.89 -5.77 29.81
N VAL A 57 12.99 -6.77 29.86
CA VAL A 57 12.89 -7.79 28.80
C VAL A 57 11.49 -7.83 28.22
N GLU A 58 11.42 -7.77 26.89
CA GLU A 58 10.20 -7.98 26.11
C GLU A 58 10.41 -9.18 25.19
N PHE A 59 9.55 -10.19 25.28
CA PHE A 59 9.60 -11.37 24.44
C PHE A 59 8.92 -11.11 23.09
N LEU A 60 9.60 -11.45 22.00
CA LEU A 60 9.15 -11.22 20.64
C LEU A 60 8.77 -12.54 19.96
N THR A 61 7.57 -12.56 19.42
CA THR A 61 7.00 -13.70 18.66
C THR A 61 6.94 -13.40 17.17
N PHE A 62 6.33 -14.26 16.37
CA PHE A 62 6.11 -13.98 14.95
C PHE A 62 5.12 -12.83 14.70
N ASP A 63 4.27 -12.50 15.67
CA ASP A 63 3.34 -11.38 15.59
C ASP A 63 4.06 -10.02 15.71
N ASP A 64 5.26 -10.01 16.31
CA ASP A 64 6.12 -8.85 16.44
C ASP A 64 7.06 -8.71 15.24
N GLU A 65 7.31 -7.48 14.80
CA GLU A 65 8.17 -7.19 13.63
C GLU A 65 9.57 -7.77 13.76
N ASP A 66 10.25 -7.47 14.86
CA ASP A 66 11.62 -7.97 15.11
C ASP A 66 11.66 -9.49 15.28
N GLY A 67 10.59 -10.12 15.76
CA GLY A 67 10.48 -11.57 15.82
C GLY A 67 10.37 -12.20 14.43
N ARG A 68 9.55 -11.61 13.55
CA ARG A 68 9.48 -11.99 12.13
C ARG A 68 10.82 -11.79 11.43
N TRP A 69 11.47 -10.67 11.70
CA TRP A 69 12.78 -10.34 11.14
C TRP A 69 13.82 -11.40 11.48
N ALA A 70 13.95 -11.78 12.77
CA ALA A 70 14.90 -12.81 13.23
C ALA A 70 14.66 -14.17 12.56
N LEU A 71 13.39 -14.58 12.38
CA LEU A 71 13.05 -15.84 11.70
C LEU A 71 13.40 -15.78 10.21
N ARG A 72 13.07 -14.70 9.51
CA ARG A 72 13.35 -14.49 8.09
C ARG A 72 14.85 -14.34 7.82
N HIS A 73 15.56 -13.67 8.71
CA HIS A 73 17.02 -13.55 8.66
C HIS A 73 17.70 -14.93 8.81
N THR A 74 17.20 -15.78 9.72
CA THR A 74 17.67 -17.16 9.81
C THR A 74 17.36 -17.96 8.54
N ALA A 75 16.21 -17.73 7.90
CA ALA A 75 15.87 -18.39 6.64
C ALA A 75 16.84 -17.98 5.50
N SER A 76 17.36 -16.74 5.49
CA SER A 76 18.37 -16.31 4.51
C SER A 76 19.71 -17.06 4.71
N HIS A 77 20.12 -17.31 5.96
CA HIS A 77 21.31 -18.14 6.24
C HIS A 77 21.09 -19.61 5.85
N ILE A 78 19.89 -20.16 6.05
CA ILE A 78 19.54 -21.51 5.57
C ILE A 78 19.62 -21.56 4.03
N LEU A 79 19.18 -20.53 3.33
CA LEU A 79 19.31 -20.41 1.88
C LEU A 79 20.79 -20.40 1.46
N ALA A 80 21.63 -19.58 2.10
CA ALA A 80 23.07 -19.51 1.79
C ALA A 80 23.77 -20.86 2.00
N GLN A 81 23.47 -21.55 3.10
CA GLN A 81 23.98 -22.90 3.39
C GLN A 81 23.51 -23.91 2.33
N ALA A 82 22.24 -23.87 1.90
CA ALA A 82 21.71 -24.76 0.88
C ALA A 82 22.40 -24.57 -0.47
N VAL A 83 22.61 -23.32 -0.90
CA VAL A 83 23.32 -23.01 -2.15
C VAL A 83 24.78 -23.48 -2.08
N LYS A 84 25.48 -23.25 -0.97
CA LYS A 84 26.83 -23.74 -0.74
C LYS A 84 26.92 -25.28 -0.77
N ARG A 85 25.92 -25.99 -0.21
CA ARG A 85 25.86 -27.46 -0.23
C ARG A 85 25.67 -28.03 -1.63
N LEU A 86 24.77 -27.43 -2.42
CA LEU A 86 24.41 -27.93 -3.74
C LEU A 86 25.43 -27.61 -4.82
N TYR A 87 26.06 -26.44 -4.74
CA TYR A 87 26.91 -25.92 -5.82
C TYR A 87 28.37 -25.78 -5.42
N LYS A 88 28.94 -26.79 -4.77
CA LYS A 88 30.33 -26.82 -4.27
C LYS A 88 31.37 -26.51 -5.36
N ASP A 89 31.09 -26.95 -6.58
CA ASP A 89 32.04 -26.82 -7.72
C ASP A 89 31.83 -25.53 -8.53
N ALA A 90 30.86 -24.68 -8.13
CA ALA A 90 30.51 -23.45 -8.86
C ALA A 90 31.07 -22.17 -8.21
N ASN A 91 32.08 -22.28 -7.38
CA ASN A 91 32.78 -21.13 -6.76
C ASN A 91 31.80 -20.09 -6.14
N VAL A 92 30.89 -20.57 -5.31
CA VAL A 92 29.88 -19.71 -4.66
C VAL A 92 30.52 -18.77 -3.66
N ARG A 93 30.36 -17.47 -3.84
CA ARG A 93 30.75 -16.41 -2.87
C ARG A 93 29.49 -15.73 -2.36
N LEU A 94 29.50 -15.45 -1.07
CA LEU A 94 28.37 -14.88 -0.35
C LEU A 94 28.51 -13.37 -0.23
N ALA A 95 27.49 -12.62 -0.63
CA ALA A 95 27.44 -11.18 -0.42
C ALA A 95 26.60 -10.83 0.83
N ILE A 96 25.35 -10.43 0.67
CA ILE A 96 24.45 -10.06 1.78
C ILE A 96 23.13 -10.80 1.71
N GLY A 97 22.52 -11.04 2.88
CA GLY A 97 21.25 -11.75 2.99
C GLY A 97 20.33 -11.23 4.11
N PRO A 98 19.79 -10.02 4.01
CA PRO A 98 18.91 -9.47 5.02
C PRO A 98 17.50 -10.07 4.97
N ALA A 99 16.78 -9.93 6.08
CA ALA A 99 15.33 -10.01 6.07
C ALA A 99 14.74 -8.74 5.43
N ILE A 100 13.53 -8.85 4.93
CA ILE A 100 12.71 -7.76 4.39
C ILE A 100 11.27 -7.94 4.88
N ASP A 101 10.40 -6.95 4.72
CA ASP A 101 9.04 -6.91 5.29
C ASP A 101 8.25 -8.20 5.10
N ASN A 102 8.26 -8.77 3.89
CA ASN A 102 7.49 -9.98 3.58
C ASN A 102 8.33 -11.20 3.24
N GLY A 103 9.62 -11.18 3.59
CA GLY A 103 10.50 -12.30 3.26
C GLY A 103 11.96 -12.05 3.61
N PHE A 104 12.81 -12.56 2.75
CA PHE A 104 14.25 -12.42 2.82
C PHE A 104 14.83 -12.54 1.42
N TYR A 105 16.08 -12.14 1.25
CA TYR A 105 16.85 -12.49 0.06
C TYR A 105 18.29 -12.85 0.44
N TYR A 106 19.02 -13.40 -0.51
CA TYR A 106 20.46 -13.55 -0.41
C TYR A 106 21.10 -13.33 -1.78
N ASP A 107 22.23 -12.59 -1.81
CA ASP A 107 22.99 -12.27 -3.01
C ASP A 107 24.18 -13.20 -3.14
N PHE A 108 24.31 -13.85 -4.31
CA PHE A 108 25.33 -14.81 -4.64
C PHE A 108 26.17 -14.37 -5.84
N ASP A 109 27.48 -14.44 -5.69
CA ASP A 109 28.41 -14.51 -6.82
C ASP A 109 28.71 -15.98 -7.08
N ILE A 110 28.25 -16.51 -8.20
CA ILE A 110 28.33 -17.92 -8.54
C ILE A 110 28.66 -18.11 -10.03
N ASP A 111 29.57 -19.01 -10.34
CA ASP A 111 30.08 -19.24 -11.71
C ASP A 111 29.11 -20.07 -12.59
N ARG A 112 27.80 -19.97 -12.32
CA ARG A 112 26.73 -20.50 -13.16
C ARG A 112 25.50 -19.62 -13.11
N GLN A 113 24.70 -19.64 -14.17
CA GLN A 113 23.38 -19.01 -14.18
C GLN A 113 22.39 -19.88 -13.41
N LEU A 114 21.78 -19.33 -12.36
CA LEU A 114 20.66 -19.96 -11.67
C LEU A 114 19.35 -19.65 -12.42
N THR A 115 18.46 -20.63 -12.42
CA THR A 115 17.15 -20.57 -13.08
C THR A 115 16.03 -20.84 -12.10
N GLU A 116 14.78 -20.58 -12.48
CA GLU A 116 13.62 -20.93 -11.66
C GLU A 116 13.52 -22.43 -11.33
N ALA A 117 14.06 -23.29 -12.20
CA ALA A 117 14.10 -24.73 -11.94
C ALA A 117 15.02 -25.09 -10.76
N ASP A 118 16.11 -24.34 -10.58
CA ASP A 118 17.05 -24.53 -9.45
C ASP A 118 16.40 -24.22 -8.10
N LEU A 119 15.39 -23.32 -8.06
CA LEU A 119 14.70 -22.96 -6.81
C LEU A 119 14.07 -24.15 -6.11
N ALA A 120 13.54 -25.12 -6.86
CA ALA A 120 12.92 -26.32 -6.28
C ALA A 120 13.95 -27.21 -5.56
N ASP A 121 15.14 -27.38 -6.13
CA ASP A 121 16.21 -28.17 -5.52
C ASP A 121 16.83 -27.47 -4.32
N ILE A 122 17.03 -26.13 -4.42
CA ILE A 122 17.52 -25.31 -3.30
C ILE A 122 16.52 -25.37 -2.14
N GLU A 123 15.21 -25.19 -2.39
CA GLU A 123 14.16 -25.26 -1.37
C GLU A 123 14.11 -26.65 -0.69
N LYS A 124 14.31 -27.72 -1.47
CA LYS A 124 14.39 -29.07 -0.94
C LYS A 124 15.59 -29.26 0.01
N GLU A 125 16.74 -28.68 -0.33
CA GLU A 125 17.93 -28.71 0.53
C GLU A 125 17.72 -27.85 1.79
N MET A 126 17.12 -26.66 1.66
CA MET A 126 16.74 -25.83 2.81
C MET A 126 15.84 -26.60 3.79
N LYS A 127 14.85 -27.32 3.28
CA LYS A 127 13.96 -28.16 4.12
C LYS A 127 14.70 -29.31 4.83
N LYS A 128 15.80 -29.83 4.28
CA LYS A 128 16.67 -30.79 4.98
C LYS A 128 17.41 -30.10 6.13
N ILE A 129 18.02 -28.93 5.87
CA ILE A 129 18.72 -28.16 6.89
C ILE A 129 17.78 -27.79 8.06
N VAL A 130 16.53 -27.42 7.77
CA VAL A 130 15.49 -27.19 8.80
C VAL A 130 15.25 -28.45 9.63
N LYS A 131 15.16 -29.64 9.00
CA LYS A 131 14.97 -30.92 9.71
C LYS A 131 16.17 -31.35 10.53
N GLU A 132 17.39 -30.97 10.14
CA GLU A 132 18.61 -31.17 10.91
C GLU A 132 18.60 -30.43 12.25
N ASN A 133 17.79 -29.36 12.35
CA ASN A 133 17.59 -28.56 13.55
C ASN A 133 18.91 -28.06 14.16
N LEU A 134 19.79 -27.53 13.31
CA LEU A 134 21.10 -27.03 13.70
C LEU A 134 20.95 -25.82 14.63
N LYS A 135 21.74 -25.78 15.71
CA LYS A 135 21.81 -24.63 16.60
C LYS A 135 22.50 -23.47 15.88
N LEU A 136 22.07 -22.25 16.17
CA LEU A 136 22.77 -21.06 15.75
C LEU A 136 23.66 -20.56 16.90
N GLU A 137 24.95 -20.52 16.65
CA GLU A 137 25.97 -20.12 17.61
C GLU A 137 26.55 -18.76 17.22
N ARG A 138 26.34 -17.75 18.07
CA ARG A 138 26.88 -16.40 17.91
C ARG A 138 28.26 -16.33 18.54
N LYS A 139 29.25 -15.85 17.80
CA LYS A 139 30.59 -15.58 18.29
C LYS A 139 31.00 -14.15 17.97
N GLU A 140 31.43 -13.39 18.97
CA GLU A 140 32.09 -12.10 18.80
C GLU A 140 33.60 -12.37 18.56
N VAL A 141 34.15 -11.79 17.52
CA VAL A 141 35.53 -12.04 17.05
C VAL A 141 36.28 -10.72 16.80
N SER A 142 37.63 -10.78 16.83
CA SER A 142 38.41 -9.64 16.40
C SER A 142 38.33 -9.46 14.88
N ARG A 143 38.65 -8.25 14.41
CA ARG A 143 38.70 -7.95 12.96
C ARG A 143 39.72 -8.86 12.26
N GLU A 144 40.87 -9.09 12.86
CA GLU A 144 41.92 -9.96 12.33
C GLU A 144 41.47 -11.42 12.21
N GLU A 145 40.75 -11.94 13.22
CA GLU A 145 40.21 -13.28 13.22
C GLU A 145 39.14 -13.42 12.12
N ALA A 146 38.23 -12.43 11.98
CA ALA A 146 37.19 -12.43 10.97
C ALA A 146 37.80 -12.37 9.54
N LEU A 147 38.71 -11.44 9.28
CA LEU A 147 39.40 -11.30 7.98
C LEU A 147 40.09 -12.60 7.60
N LYS A 148 40.89 -13.17 8.49
CA LYS A 148 41.61 -14.43 8.24
C LYS A 148 40.64 -15.57 7.89
N PHE A 149 39.52 -15.69 8.64
CA PHE A 149 38.53 -16.73 8.41
C PHE A 149 37.89 -16.62 7.01
N PHE A 150 37.45 -15.42 6.63
CA PHE A 150 36.74 -15.21 5.35
C PHE A 150 37.73 -15.20 4.15
N GLU A 151 38.99 -14.77 4.31
CA GLU A 151 40.03 -14.89 3.31
C GLU A 151 40.35 -16.37 3.01
N GLU A 152 40.55 -17.21 4.06
CA GLU A 152 40.76 -18.65 3.91
C GLU A 152 39.60 -19.37 3.21
N LYS A 153 38.36 -18.84 3.34
CA LYS A 153 37.15 -19.35 2.67
C LYS A 153 36.91 -18.75 1.29
N GLY A 154 37.71 -17.77 0.86
CA GLY A 154 37.56 -17.09 -0.43
C GLY A 154 36.32 -16.19 -0.52
N GLU A 155 35.76 -15.75 0.62
CA GLU A 155 34.57 -14.90 0.71
C GLU A 155 34.90 -13.41 0.55
N THR A 156 35.24 -13.01 -0.66
CA THR A 156 35.79 -11.67 -0.99
C THR A 156 34.84 -10.54 -0.56
N TYR A 157 33.51 -10.70 -0.73
CA TYR A 157 32.55 -9.68 -0.33
C TYR A 157 32.46 -9.52 1.19
N LYS A 158 32.63 -10.60 1.97
CA LYS A 158 32.68 -10.52 3.44
C LYS A 158 33.96 -9.81 3.91
N VAL A 159 35.07 -10.06 3.26
CA VAL A 159 36.34 -9.35 3.52
C VAL A 159 36.17 -7.85 3.26
N GLU A 160 35.53 -7.48 2.14
CA GLU A 160 35.27 -6.09 1.81
C GLU A 160 34.34 -5.42 2.85
N LEU A 161 33.26 -6.10 3.26
CA LEU A 161 32.36 -5.60 4.30
C LEU A 161 33.06 -5.39 5.64
N ILE A 162 33.93 -6.31 6.05
CA ILE A 162 34.69 -6.17 7.31
C ILE A 162 35.63 -4.98 7.26
N ASN A 163 36.28 -4.73 6.12
CA ASN A 163 37.20 -3.61 5.94
C ASN A 163 36.47 -2.25 6.01
N ASP A 164 35.23 -2.19 5.60
CA ASP A 164 34.41 -0.97 5.63
C ASP A 164 33.83 -0.64 7.03
N LEU A 165 33.81 -1.60 7.96
CA LEU A 165 33.30 -1.35 9.29
C LEU A 165 34.18 -0.33 10.03
N PRO A 166 33.63 0.61 10.82
CA PRO A 166 34.39 1.55 11.64
C PRO A 166 35.35 0.85 12.58
N GLU A 167 36.45 1.54 12.96
CA GLU A 167 37.34 1.03 14.01
C GLU A 167 36.63 0.90 15.34
N GLY A 168 36.83 -0.25 16.00
CA GLY A 168 36.19 -0.55 17.30
C GLY A 168 34.79 -1.11 17.23
N GLU A 169 34.20 -1.25 16.04
CA GLU A 169 32.90 -1.92 15.90
C GLU A 169 33.00 -3.41 16.18
N LYS A 170 31.99 -3.94 16.89
CA LYS A 170 31.92 -5.35 17.25
C LYS A 170 31.58 -6.20 16.04
N ILE A 171 32.45 -7.13 15.71
CA ILE A 171 32.26 -8.07 14.60
C ILE A 171 31.72 -9.38 15.17
N THR A 172 30.60 -9.84 14.61
CA THR A 172 29.97 -11.08 15.00
C THR A 172 29.83 -12.04 13.82
N MET A 173 29.99 -13.32 14.12
CA MET A 173 29.80 -14.42 13.21
C MET A 173 28.75 -15.37 13.77
N TYR A 174 27.92 -15.91 12.90
CA TYR A 174 26.92 -16.91 13.24
C TYR A 174 27.23 -18.22 12.54
N THR A 175 27.28 -19.30 13.31
CA THR A 175 27.56 -20.65 12.82
C THR A 175 26.35 -21.55 12.99
N GLN A 176 26.00 -22.29 11.95
CA GLN A 176 24.98 -23.33 11.96
C GLN A 176 25.53 -24.59 11.26
N GLY A 177 25.92 -25.60 12.06
CA GLY A 177 26.63 -26.76 11.54
C GLY A 177 27.95 -26.40 10.87
N GLU A 178 28.13 -26.75 9.59
CA GLU A 178 29.32 -26.43 8.80
C GLU A 178 29.32 -25.04 8.18
N PHE A 179 28.22 -24.31 8.28
CA PHE A 179 28.06 -22.99 7.68
C PHE A 179 28.30 -21.88 8.69
N THR A 180 29.10 -20.90 8.31
CA THR A 180 29.37 -19.71 9.11
C THR A 180 29.26 -18.47 8.23
N ASP A 181 28.58 -17.42 8.73
CA ASP A 181 28.42 -16.15 8.03
C ASP A 181 28.77 -14.95 8.93
N LEU A 182 29.22 -13.85 8.28
CA LEU A 182 29.36 -12.54 8.91
C LEU A 182 27.99 -11.91 9.07
N CYS A 183 27.58 -11.62 10.30
CA CYS A 183 26.24 -11.13 10.55
C CYS A 183 26.13 -10.46 11.92
N ALA A 184 25.35 -9.35 12.00
CA ALA A 184 25.04 -8.66 13.25
C ALA A 184 23.93 -9.36 14.07
N GLY A 185 23.14 -10.24 13.45
CA GLY A 185 21.95 -10.85 14.07
C GLY A 185 20.76 -9.87 14.13
N PRO A 186 19.73 -10.14 14.96
CA PRO A 186 19.54 -11.38 15.69
C PRO A 186 19.04 -12.56 14.82
N HIS A 187 19.19 -13.75 15.37
CA HIS A 187 18.70 -15.01 14.78
C HIS A 187 17.85 -15.81 15.76
N VAL A 188 17.05 -16.74 15.24
CA VAL A 188 16.35 -17.71 16.08
C VAL A 188 17.33 -18.81 16.56
N VAL A 189 16.98 -19.53 17.63
CA VAL A 189 17.89 -20.47 18.34
C VAL A 189 18.34 -21.67 17.50
N SER A 190 17.58 -22.05 16.46
CA SER A 190 17.94 -23.18 15.59
C SER A 190 17.23 -23.09 14.23
N THR A 191 17.82 -23.74 13.22
CA THR A 191 17.22 -23.83 11.88
C THR A 191 15.83 -24.49 11.89
N GLY A 192 15.56 -25.36 12.85
CA GLY A 192 14.27 -26.03 13.03
C GLY A 192 13.10 -25.12 13.44
N LYS A 193 13.37 -23.86 13.79
CA LYS A 193 12.32 -22.84 14.04
C LYS A 193 11.70 -22.34 12.73
N VAL A 194 12.41 -22.40 11.59
CA VAL A 194 11.96 -21.96 10.27
C VAL A 194 11.15 -23.08 9.59
N LYS A 195 9.94 -23.32 10.07
CA LYS A 195 9.14 -24.52 9.66
C LYS A 195 8.52 -24.41 8.28
N ALA A 196 8.11 -23.22 7.89
CA ALA A 196 7.41 -22.95 6.63
C ALA A 196 8.19 -21.93 5.82
N LEU A 197 8.72 -22.33 4.66
CA LEU A 197 9.49 -21.45 3.79
C LEU A 197 9.18 -21.73 2.31
N LYS A 198 9.35 -20.70 1.48
CA LYS A 198 9.18 -20.78 0.03
C LYS A 198 10.18 -19.87 -0.65
N LEU A 199 10.87 -20.37 -1.68
CA LEU A 199 11.64 -19.53 -2.59
C LEU A 199 10.72 -18.97 -3.67
N MET A 200 10.87 -17.68 -3.97
CA MET A 200 9.91 -16.93 -4.77
C MET A 200 10.41 -16.64 -6.18
N SER A 201 11.63 -16.10 -6.32
CA SER A 201 12.19 -15.67 -7.60
C SER A 201 13.69 -15.50 -7.55
N ILE A 202 14.28 -15.37 -8.75
CA ILE A 202 15.69 -14.98 -8.94
C ILE A 202 15.72 -13.67 -9.72
N ALA A 203 16.59 -12.75 -9.32
CA ALA A 203 16.84 -11.48 -10.02
C ALA A 203 18.33 -11.16 -10.05
N GLY A 204 18.73 -10.32 -11.02
CA GLY A 204 20.05 -9.68 -10.99
C GLY A 204 20.05 -8.52 -9.98
N ALA A 205 21.14 -8.34 -9.26
CA ALA A 205 21.35 -7.20 -8.36
C ALA A 205 22.81 -6.76 -8.41
N TYR A 206 23.04 -5.50 -8.69
CA TYR A 206 24.41 -4.98 -8.64
C TYR A 206 24.92 -4.88 -7.20
N TRP A 207 26.18 -5.28 -7.00
CA TRP A 207 26.82 -5.15 -5.70
C TRP A 207 26.75 -3.69 -5.22
N ARG A 208 26.24 -3.49 -4.00
CA ARG A 208 25.99 -2.15 -3.38
C ARG A 208 25.02 -1.25 -4.18
N GLY A 209 24.23 -1.80 -5.09
CA GLY A 209 23.28 -1.03 -5.89
C GLY A 209 23.94 -0.15 -6.98
N ASP A 210 25.23 -0.28 -7.22
CA ASP A 210 25.97 0.47 -8.23
C ASP A 210 26.10 -0.36 -9.51
N GLU A 211 25.58 0.16 -10.62
CA GLU A 211 25.61 -0.49 -11.94
C GLU A 211 27.00 -0.75 -12.51
N HIS A 212 28.03 -0.07 -11.97
CA HIS A 212 29.43 -0.28 -12.34
C HIS A 212 30.05 -1.49 -11.64
N ASN A 213 29.42 -2.00 -10.59
CA ASN A 213 29.87 -3.17 -9.87
C ASN A 213 29.34 -4.47 -10.50
N LYS A 214 29.91 -5.61 -10.05
CA LYS A 214 29.49 -6.93 -10.53
C LYS A 214 28.00 -7.17 -10.25
N MET A 215 27.30 -7.68 -11.26
CA MET A 215 25.92 -8.16 -11.11
C MET A 215 25.93 -9.51 -10.42
N LEU A 216 25.29 -9.59 -9.26
CA LEU A 216 25.08 -10.79 -8.46
C LEU A 216 23.73 -11.42 -8.78
N GLN A 217 23.56 -12.69 -8.39
CA GLN A 217 22.27 -13.36 -8.50
C GLN A 217 21.59 -13.34 -7.14
N ARG A 218 20.45 -12.64 -7.07
CA ARG A 218 19.63 -12.49 -5.86
C ARG A 218 18.50 -13.51 -5.85
N ILE A 219 18.42 -14.34 -4.82
CA ILE A 219 17.29 -15.26 -4.61
C ILE A 219 16.39 -14.67 -3.53
N TYR A 220 15.12 -14.45 -3.86
CA TYR A 220 14.10 -14.05 -2.91
C TYR A 220 13.36 -15.25 -2.33
N GLY A 221 13.04 -15.18 -1.05
CA GLY A 221 12.22 -16.17 -0.37
C GLY A 221 11.34 -15.54 0.71
N THR A 222 10.43 -16.34 1.25
CA THR A 222 9.62 -15.97 2.41
C THR A 222 9.59 -17.11 3.43
N ALA A 223 9.36 -16.76 4.71
CA ALA A 223 9.25 -17.72 5.80
C ALA A 223 8.19 -17.30 6.80
N PHE A 224 7.48 -18.31 7.32
CA PHE A 224 6.41 -18.18 8.29
C PHE A 224 6.59 -19.20 9.43
N GLU A 225 5.98 -18.96 10.58
CA GLU A 225 5.98 -19.90 11.70
C GLU A 225 5.18 -21.17 11.36
N LYS A 226 4.07 -21.03 10.62
CA LYS A 226 3.13 -22.10 10.30
C LYS A 226 2.94 -22.26 8.78
N GLN A 227 2.79 -23.50 8.34
CA GLN A 227 2.53 -23.80 6.94
C GLN A 227 1.21 -23.18 6.45
N ALA A 228 0.16 -23.16 7.27
CA ALA A 228 -1.13 -22.56 6.90
C ALA A 228 -1.02 -21.07 6.59
N ASP A 229 -0.18 -20.33 7.33
CA ASP A 229 0.04 -18.90 7.10
C ASP A 229 0.84 -18.65 5.81
N LEU A 230 1.82 -19.51 5.52
CA LEU A 230 2.54 -19.50 4.24
C LEU A 230 1.60 -19.81 3.08
N ASP A 231 0.74 -20.83 3.19
CA ASP A 231 -0.21 -21.20 2.13
C ASP A 231 -1.21 -20.07 1.88
N ALA A 232 -1.72 -19.43 2.93
CA ALA A 232 -2.59 -18.26 2.83
C ALA A 232 -1.89 -17.08 2.13
N TYR A 233 -0.62 -16.82 2.47
CA TYR A 233 0.18 -15.78 1.82
C TYR A 233 0.42 -16.07 0.33
N LEU A 234 0.77 -17.30 -0.02
CA LEU A 234 0.96 -17.70 -1.41
C LEU A 234 -0.33 -17.60 -2.22
N HIS A 235 -1.46 -18.02 -1.63
CA HIS A 235 -2.78 -17.86 -2.25
C HIS A 235 -3.11 -16.38 -2.48
N MET A 236 -2.86 -15.51 -1.49
CA MET A 236 -3.04 -14.06 -1.63
C MET A 236 -2.19 -13.51 -2.81
N LEU A 237 -0.94 -13.94 -2.95
CA LEU A 237 -0.07 -13.50 -4.06
C LEU A 237 -0.58 -13.97 -5.43
N GLU A 238 -1.11 -15.20 -5.53
CA GLU A 238 -1.73 -15.70 -6.76
C GLU A 238 -2.97 -14.89 -7.12
N GLU A 239 -3.83 -14.64 -6.16
CA GLU A 239 -5.01 -13.79 -6.35
C GLU A 239 -4.62 -12.36 -6.74
N ALA A 240 -3.57 -11.79 -6.14
CA ALA A 240 -3.06 -10.47 -6.53
C ALA A 240 -2.60 -10.44 -8.00
N LYS A 241 -1.89 -11.48 -8.47
CA LYS A 241 -1.48 -11.58 -9.89
C LYS A 241 -2.67 -11.69 -10.85
N LYS A 242 -3.74 -12.42 -10.45
CA LYS A 242 -4.96 -12.53 -11.26
C LYS A 242 -5.72 -11.21 -11.34
N ARG A 243 -5.64 -10.40 -10.28
CA ARG A 243 -6.37 -9.13 -10.12
C ARG A 243 -5.59 -7.91 -10.57
N ASP A 244 -4.34 -8.07 -11.02
CA ASP A 244 -3.46 -6.95 -11.42
C ASP A 244 -4.20 -5.98 -12.36
N HIS A 245 -4.36 -4.71 -11.91
CA HIS A 245 -5.12 -3.69 -12.62
C HIS A 245 -4.57 -3.37 -14.00
N ARG A 246 -3.27 -3.58 -14.25
CA ARG A 246 -2.65 -3.39 -15.57
C ARG A 246 -3.13 -4.44 -16.56
N LYS A 247 -3.22 -5.70 -16.10
CA LYS A 247 -3.73 -6.82 -16.90
C LYS A 247 -5.23 -6.69 -17.15
N LEU A 248 -6.01 -6.47 -16.07
CA LEU A 248 -7.46 -6.32 -16.17
C LEU A 248 -7.85 -5.04 -16.89
N GLY A 249 -7.12 -3.92 -16.68
CA GLY A 249 -7.34 -2.67 -17.39
C GLY A 249 -7.20 -2.80 -18.90
N LYS A 250 -6.17 -3.54 -19.36
CA LYS A 250 -6.00 -3.88 -20.77
C LYS A 250 -7.11 -4.81 -21.28
N GLN A 251 -7.44 -5.86 -20.51
CA GLN A 251 -8.49 -6.83 -20.89
C GLN A 251 -9.87 -6.20 -21.02
N LEU A 252 -10.20 -5.24 -20.16
CA LEU A 252 -11.49 -4.56 -20.10
C LEU A 252 -11.51 -3.23 -20.88
N ASP A 253 -10.42 -2.92 -21.57
CA ASP A 253 -10.25 -1.68 -22.36
C ASP A 253 -10.50 -0.40 -21.54
N LEU A 254 -9.85 -0.30 -20.36
CA LEU A 254 -10.05 0.82 -19.44
C LEU A 254 -9.02 1.94 -19.63
N PHE A 255 -7.75 1.58 -19.79
CA PHE A 255 -6.65 2.53 -19.96
C PHE A 255 -5.43 1.89 -20.61
N SER A 256 -4.51 2.73 -21.09
CA SER A 256 -3.20 2.34 -21.60
C SER A 256 -2.08 3.25 -21.08
N LEU A 257 -0.85 2.76 -21.15
CA LEU A 257 0.38 3.50 -20.86
C LEU A 257 1.24 3.47 -22.13
N HIS A 258 1.85 4.59 -22.48
CA HIS A 258 2.61 4.77 -23.71
C HIS A 258 4.01 5.30 -23.43
N GLU A 259 4.96 5.00 -24.31
CA GLU A 259 6.36 5.46 -24.21
C GLU A 259 6.48 6.98 -24.39
N GLU A 260 5.55 7.59 -25.11
CA GLU A 260 5.46 9.04 -25.30
C GLU A 260 5.14 9.81 -24.02
N GLY A 261 4.60 9.11 -23.01
CA GLY A 261 4.26 9.70 -21.72
C GLY A 261 4.44 8.70 -20.58
N PRO A 262 5.68 8.36 -20.18
CA PRO A 262 5.92 7.40 -19.12
C PRO A 262 5.37 7.93 -17.78
N GLY A 263 4.45 7.17 -17.19
CA GLY A 263 3.73 7.56 -15.97
C GLY A 263 2.51 8.45 -16.19
N PHE A 264 2.07 8.65 -17.44
CA PHE A 264 0.85 9.37 -17.78
C PHE A 264 -0.20 8.39 -18.29
N PRO A 265 -1.28 8.10 -17.56
CA PRO A 265 -2.30 7.16 -18.01
C PRO A 265 -3.23 7.77 -19.06
N PHE A 266 -3.52 7.00 -20.10
CA PHE A 266 -4.51 7.34 -21.14
C PHE A 266 -5.77 6.54 -20.88
N PHE A 267 -6.87 7.20 -20.52
CA PHE A 267 -8.15 6.55 -20.26
C PHE A 267 -8.91 6.30 -21.55
N HIS A 268 -9.37 5.07 -21.74
CA HIS A 268 -10.24 4.66 -22.84
C HIS A 268 -11.73 4.93 -22.51
N PRO A 269 -12.67 4.83 -23.48
CA PRO A 269 -14.08 5.11 -23.21
C PRO A 269 -14.66 4.36 -22.00
N ASN A 270 -14.33 3.06 -21.85
CA ASN A 270 -14.79 2.28 -20.70
C ASN A 270 -14.19 2.78 -19.37
N GLY A 271 -12.93 3.16 -19.36
CA GLY A 271 -12.29 3.74 -18.19
C GLY A 271 -12.86 5.11 -17.83
N MET A 272 -13.24 5.90 -18.85
CA MET A 272 -13.89 7.19 -18.63
C MET A 272 -15.29 7.06 -18.03
N VAL A 273 -16.03 5.98 -18.29
CA VAL A 273 -17.29 5.72 -17.60
C VAL A 273 -17.05 5.59 -16.09
N ILE A 274 -16.13 4.72 -15.68
CA ILE A 274 -15.80 4.51 -14.26
C ILE A 274 -15.35 5.82 -13.63
N ARG A 275 -14.44 6.55 -14.30
CA ARG A 275 -13.92 7.83 -13.83
C ARG A 275 -15.04 8.85 -13.60
N ASN A 276 -15.97 8.97 -14.54
CA ASN A 276 -17.08 9.92 -14.44
C ASN A 276 -18.08 9.52 -13.35
N GLU A 277 -18.37 8.23 -13.16
CA GLU A 277 -19.22 7.76 -12.05
C GLU A 277 -18.59 8.09 -10.68
N LEU A 278 -17.26 7.92 -10.53
CA LEU A 278 -16.55 8.32 -9.31
C LEU A 278 -16.61 9.82 -9.07
N ILE A 279 -16.43 10.64 -10.10
CA ILE A 279 -16.52 12.10 -10.04
C ILE A 279 -17.94 12.54 -9.67
N ASN A 280 -18.97 11.94 -10.29
CA ASN A 280 -20.37 12.25 -9.99
C ASN A 280 -20.74 11.88 -8.56
N TYR A 281 -20.27 10.72 -8.09
CA TYR A 281 -20.48 10.29 -6.72
C TYR A 281 -19.75 11.22 -5.73
N TRP A 282 -18.51 11.60 -6.02
CA TRP A 282 -17.75 12.57 -5.24
C TRP A 282 -18.51 13.89 -5.10
N ARG A 283 -19.01 14.45 -6.20
CA ARG A 283 -19.79 15.71 -6.19
C ARG A 283 -21.06 15.60 -5.37
N ASP A 284 -21.79 14.48 -5.49
CA ASP A 284 -23.01 14.27 -4.73
C ASP A 284 -22.74 14.22 -3.22
N VAL A 285 -21.78 13.41 -2.79
CA VAL A 285 -21.39 13.30 -1.38
C VAL A 285 -20.88 14.66 -0.86
N HIS A 286 -19.97 15.31 -1.57
CA HIS A 286 -19.40 16.58 -1.13
C HIS A 286 -20.45 17.68 -1.00
N ARG A 287 -21.42 17.75 -1.93
CA ARG A 287 -22.54 18.68 -1.83
C ARG A 287 -23.37 18.43 -0.56
N ARG A 288 -23.65 17.17 -0.20
CA ARG A 288 -24.39 16.81 1.01
C ARG A 288 -23.62 17.16 2.29
N TYR A 289 -22.30 17.07 2.25
CA TYR A 289 -21.41 17.44 3.36
C TYR A 289 -21.01 18.92 3.37
N GLY A 290 -21.64 19.76 2.53
CA GLY A 290 -21.50 21.21 2.54
C GLY A 290 -20.19 21.73 1.92
N TYR A 291 -19.55 20.98 1.04
CA TYR A 291 -18.39 21.42 0.28
C TYR A 291 -18.78 22.27 -0.92
N GLN A 292 -17.93 23.25 -1.24
CA GLN A 292 -18.02 24.10 -2.42
C GLN A 292 -16.90 23.71 -3.39
N GLU A 293 -17.27 23.36 -4.63
CA GLU A 293 -16.27 22.98 -5.65
C GLU A 293 -15.61 24.22 -6.24
N ILE A 294 -14.28 24.23 -6.26
CA ILE A 294 -13.45 25.25 -6.90
C ILE A 294 -12.58 24.62 -8.00
N LYS A 295 -11.91 25.47 -8.77
CA LYS A 295 -10.90 25.05 -9.74
C LYS A 295 -9.78 26.07 -9.81
N THR A 296 -8.53 25.58 -9.71
CA THR A 296 -7.33 26.41 -9.80
C THR A 296 -6.53 26.11 -11.08
N PRO A 297 -5.76 27.09 -11.62
CA PRO A 297 -4.92 26.87 -12.80
C PRO A 297 -3.83 25.83 -12.58
N ILE A 298 -3.42 25.19 -13.66
CA ILE A 298 -2.35 24.15 -13.63
C ILE A 298 -0.97 24.78 -13.61
N ILE A 299 -0.76 25.89 -14.35
CA ILE A 299 0.53 26.57 -14.48
C ILE A 299 0.47 27.85 -13.66
N LEU A 300 1.38 28.02 -12.70
CA LEU A 300 1.47 29.16 -11.82
C LEU A 300 2.93 29.60 -11.68
N ASN A 301 3.15 30.88 -11.41
CA ASN A 301 4.48 31.49 -11.36
C ASN A 301 5.29 31.01 -10.14
N ARG A 302 6.60 31.16 -10.24
CA ARG A 302 7.58 30.75 -9.21
C ARG A 302 7.30 31.38 -7.84
N GLN A 303 6.90 32.65 -7.78
CA GLN A 303 6.68 33.37 -6.52
C GLN A 303 5.66 32.66 -5.61
N LEU A 304 4.60 32.06 -6.20
CA LEU A 304 3.60 31.29 -5.44
C LEU A 304 4.23 30.09 -4.74
N TRP A 305 5.14 29.40 -5.43
CA TRP A 305 5.81 28.19 -4.92
C TRP A 305 6.90 28.52 -3.89
N GLU A 306 7.54 29.68 -4.00
CA GLU A 306 8.45 30.22 -2.97
C GLU A 306 7.66 30.60 -1.71
N THR A 307 6.54 31.30 -1.85
CA THR A 307 5.67 31.68 -0.73
C THR A 307 5.20 30.45 0.04
N SER A 308 4.80 29.39 -0.66
CA SER A 308 4.30 28.15 -0.04
C SER A 308 5.41 27.22 0.49
N GLY A 309 6.68 27.49 0.18
CA GLY A 309 7.83 26.63 0.55
C GLY A 309 8.05 25.41 -0.35
N HIS A 310 7.18 25.17 -1.34
CA HIS A 310 7.36 24.03 -2.26
C HIS A 310 8.62 24.16 -3.11
N TRP A 311 9.06 25.36 -3.41
CA TRP A 311 10.28 25.61 -4.17
C TRP A 311 11.53 25.12 -3.45
N ASP A 312 11.55 25.19 -2.13
CA ASP A 312 12.68 24.80 -1.30
C ASP A 312 12.64 23.31 -0.90
N HIS A 313 11.46 22.81 -0.52
CA HIS A 313 11.29 21.46 0.05
C HIS A 313 10.77 20.40 -0.93
N TYR A 314 10.29 20.79 -2.13
CA TYR A 314 9.62 19.86 -3.05
C TYR A 314 10.09 19.98 -4.51
N LYS A 315 11.11 20.78 -4.78
CA LYS A 315 11.57 21.14 -6.13
C LYS A 315 11.89 19.94 -7.02
N GLU A 316 12.52 18.90 -6.48
CA GLU A 316 12.91 17.71 -7.24
C GLU A 316 11.71 16.96 -7.85
N ASN A 317 10.54 17.12 -7.24
CA ASN A 317 9.31 16.48 -7.69
C ASN A 317 8.43 17.40 -8.57
N MET A 318 8.94 18.54 -9.02
CA MET A 318 8.18 19.53 -9.79
C MET A 318 8.61 19.56 -11.27
N TYR A 319 7.66 19.91 -12.15
CA TYR A 319 7.92 20.27 -13.54
C TYR A 319 7.94 21.78 -13.69
N PHE A 320 8.94 22.29 -14.45
CA PHE A 320 9.15 23.70 -14.65
C PHE A 320 9.03 24.09 -16.13
N THR A 321 8.66 25.34 -16.36
CA THR A 321 8.66 25.95 -17.68
C THR A 321 9.03 27.43 -17.58
N LYS A 322 9.42 28.04 -18.68
CA LYS A 322 9.64 29.48 -18.79
C LYS A 322 8.63 30.09 -19.75
N ILE A 323 8.03 31.20 -19.33
CA ILE A 323 7.09 31.98 -20.15
C ILE A 323 7.56 33.43 -20.09
N ASP A 324 7.87 34.02 -21.23
CA ASP A 324 8.37 35.39 -21.37
C ASP A 324 9.60 35.70 -20.50
N GLY A 325 10.46 34.70 -20.26
CA GLY A 325 11.66 34.81 -19.44
C GLY A 325 11.47 34.55 -17.95
N GLU A 326 10.23 34.48 -17.48
CA GLU A 326 9.86 34.21 -16.08
C GLU A 326 9.68 32.71 -15.82
N ASP A 327 10.04 32.27 -14.61
CA ASP A 327 9.91 30.88 -14.19
C ASP A 327 8.46 30.57 -13.74
N TYR A 328 7.93 29.47 -14.26
CA TYR A 328 6.63 28.91 -13.89
C TYR A 328 6.79 27.42 -13.53
N ALA A 329 5.88 26.93 -12.72
CA ALA A 329 5.78 25.50 -12.45
C ALA A 329 4.39 24.97 -12.75
N ILE A 330 4.35 23.68 -13.17
CA ILE A 330 3.13 22.91 -13.26
C ILE A 330 2.81 22.44 -11.83
N LYS A 331 1.61 22.72 -11.35
CA LYS A 331 1.27 22.50 -9.93
C LYS A 331 1.46 21.03 -9.50
N PRO A 332 2.28 20.78 -8.44
CA PRO A 332 2.39 19.46 -7.82
C PRO A 332 1.34 19.24 -6.73
N MET A 333 0.71 20.31 -6.26
CA MET A 333 -0.30 20.37 -5.21
C MET A 333 -1.32 21.48 -5.48
N ASN A 334 -2.51 21.40 -4.88
CA ASN A 334 -3.61 22.33 -5.11
C ASN A 334 -3.68 23.45 -4.07
N CYS A 335 -3.11 23.24 -2.88
CA CYS A 335 -3.24 24.12 -1.72
C CYS A 335 -2.88 25.59 -1.99
N PRO A 336 -1.76 25.97 -2.67
CA PRO A 336 -1.46 27.37 -2.89
C PRO A 336 -2.51 28.09 -3.73
N GLY A 337 -3.05 27.40 -4.75
CA GLY A 337 -4.16 27.93 -5.55
C GLY A 337 -5.45 28.13 -4.74
N GLY A 338 -5.77 27.19 -3.86
CA GLY A 338 -6.92 27.28 -2.95
C GLY A 338 -6.82 28.48 -1.99
N MET A 339 -5.62 28.79 -1.49
CA MET A 339 -5.38 29.95 -0.63
C MET A 339 -5.58 31.28 -1.38
N LEU A 340 -5.21 31.35 -2.67
CA LEU A 340 -5.51 32.52 -3.49
C LEU A 340 -7.01 32.71 -3.68
N VAL A 341 -7.77 31.61 -3.82
CA VAL A 341 -9.24 31.65 -3.88
C VAL A 341 -9.81 32.14 -2.55
N TYR A 342 -9.33 31.63 -1.41
CA TYR A 342 -9.72 32.14 -0.08
C TYR A 342 -9.48 33.65 0.04
N ASN A 343 -8.29 34.11 -0.30
CA ASN A 343 -7.91 35.54 -0.20
C ASN A 343 -8.62 36.45 -1.20
N SER A 344 -9.39 35.90 -2.16
CA SER A 344 -10.12 36.75 -3.14
C SER A 344 -11.24 37.58 -2.53
N LYS A 345 -11.66 37.26 -1.31
CA LYS A 345 -12.66 38.03 -0.53
C LYS A 345 -12.34 37.98 0.95
N GLN A 346 -12.92 38.90 1.71
CA GLN A 346 -12.84 38.92 3.17
C GLN A 346 -13.86 37.93 3.74
N HIS A 347 -13.43 37.17 4.76
CA HIS A 347 -14.27 36.22 5.50
C HIS A 347 -14.50 36.68 6.93
N SER A 348 -15.61 36.27 7.53
CA SER A 348 -15.91 36.43 8.95
C SER A 348 -16.00 35.05 9.62
N TYR A 349 -15.98 35.01 10.95
CA TYR A 349 -16.17 33.78 11.70
C TYR A 349 -17.48 33.05 11.36
N ARG A 350 -18.49 33.76 10.84
CA ARG A 350 -19.79 33.18 10.41
C ARG A 350 -19.70 32.41 9.10
N ASP A 351 -18.66 32.69 8.29
CA ASP A 351 -18.43 31.97 7.04
C ASP A 351 -17.67 30.64 7.26
N LEU A 352 -17.13 30.45 8.48
CA LEU A 352 -16.37 29.26 8.85
C LEU A 352 -17.26 28.24 9.60
N PRO A 353 -17.08 26.93 9.40
CA PRO A 353 -16.07 26.29 8.58
C PRO A 353 -16.33 26.48 7.08
N LEU A 354 -15.31 26.89 6.32
CA LEU A 354 -15.36 26.99 4.86
C LEU A 354 -14.67 25.77 4.25
N ARG A 355 -15.42 24.96 3.48
CA ARG A 355 -14.95 23.72 2.87
C ARG A 355 -14.84 23.88 1.35
N LEU A 356 -13.62 24.07 0.84
CA LEU A 356 -13.35 24.22 -0.59
C LEU A 356 -12.78 22.93 -1.16
N GLY A 357 -13.54 22.25 -2.03
CA GLY A 357 -13.13 21.02 -2.69
C GLY A 357 -12.68 21.24 -4.12
N GLU A 358 -11.67 20.53 -4.59
CA GLU A 358 -11.17 20.59 -5.96
C GLU A 358 -10.83 19.20 -6.49
N LEU A 359 -11.38 18.84 -7.66
CA LEU A 359 -10.82 17.75 -8.46
C LEU A 359 -9.61 18.30 -9.21
N GLY A 360 -8.49 18.37 -8.49
CA GLY A 360 -7.30 19.08 -8.91
C GLY A 360 -6.33 18.20 -9.68
N LEU A 361 -6.10 18.55 -10.96
CA LEU A 361 -5.10 17.87 -11.78
C LEU A 361 -3.71 18.35 -11.40
N VAL A 362 -2.88 17.44 -10.89
CA VAL A 362 -1.50 17.73 -10.45
C VAL A 362 -0.49 16.85 -11.21
N HIS A 363 0.76 17.32 -11.21
CA HIS A 363 1.87 16.63 -11.87
C HIS A 363 3.05 16.52 -10.89
N ARG A 364 3.59 15.31 -10.74
CA ARG A 364 4.77 15.05 -9.91
C ARG A 364 5.81 14.28 -10.68
N HIS A 365 7.06 14.71 -10.61
CA HIS A 365 8.18 14.03 -11.24
C HIS A 365 8.61 12.81 -10.40
N GLU A 366 7.78 11.75 -10.46
CA GLU A 366 8.10 10.46 -9.83
C GLU A 366 9.26 9.78 -10.59
N LYS A 367 10.16 9.12 -9.88
CA LYS A 367 11.28 8.38 -10.49
C LYS A 367 10.76 7.22 -11.33
N SER A 368 11.42 6.95 -12.48
CA SER A 368 10.96 5.91 -13.42
C SER A 368 10.84 4.53 -12.79
N GLY A 369 11.73 4.16 -11.86
CA GLY A 369 11.70 2.87 -11.17
C GLY A 369 10.56 2.70 -10.16
N GLU A 370 9.86 3.78 -9.82
CA GLU A 370 8.75 3.78 -8.86
C GLU A 370 7.38 3.72 -9.56
N LEU A 371 7.33 3.95 -10.88
CA LEU A 371 6.08 3.98 -11.63
C LEU A 371 5.41 2.60 -11.65
N HIS A 372 4.11 2.56 -11.32
CA HIS A 372 3.39 1.29 -11.22
C HIS A 372 1.92 1.44 -11.63
N GLY A 373 1.63 1.21 -12.92
CA GLY A 373 0.27 1.26 -13.47
C GLY A 373 -0.46 2.55 -13.11
N LEU A 374 -1.64 2.44 -12.49
CA LEU A 374 -2.42 3.56 -11.95
C LEU A 374 -2.06 3.90 -10.48
N PHE A 375 -1.28 3.06 -9.79
CA PHE A 375 -0.96 3.27 -8.38
C PHE A 375 0.09 4.35 -8.16
N ARG A 376 1.05 4.50 -9.07
CA ARG A 376 2.04 5.57 -9.04
C ARG A 376 2.28 6.12 -10.42
N VAL A 377 1.78 7.32 -10.63
CA VAL A 377 1.74 8.03 -11.92
C VAL A 377 2.31 9.43 -11.78
N ARG A 378 2.66 10.06 -12.90
CA ARG A 378 3.19 11.44 -12.94
C ARG A 378 2.13 12.51 -13.15
N ASN A 379 0.93 12.11 -13.56
CA ASN A 379 -0.23 12.97 -13.76
C ASN A 379 -1.44 12.29 -13.14
N PHE A 380 -2.11 12.98 -12.22
CA PHE A 380 -3.25 12.43 -11.52
C PHE A 380 -4.19 13.53 -11.00
N THR A 381 -5.44 13.16 -10.80
CA THR A 381 -6.48 14.03 -10.27
C THR A 381 -6.68 13.72 -8.80
N GLN A 382 -6.26 14.66 -7.91
CA GLN A 382 -6.59 14.57 -6.49
C GLN A 382 -8.03 15.02 -6.26
N ASP A 383 -8.72 14.30 -5.39
CA ASP A 383 -10.01 14.70 -4.82
C ASP A 383 -9.80 15.55 -3.56
N ASP A 384 -9.09 16.64 -3.75
CA ASP A 384 -8.53 17.48 -2.72
C ASP A 384 -9.59 18.43 -2.10
N ALA A 385 -9.44 18.75 -0.84
CA ALA A 385 -10.16 19.86 -0.24
C ALA A 385 -9.36 20.54 0.87
N HIS A 386 -9.62 21.82 1.02
CA HIS A 386 -9.04 22.70 2.04
C HIS A 386 -10.18 23.25 2.89
N LEU A 387 -10.14 22.93 4.18
CA LEU A 387 -11.10 23.39 5.16
C LEU A 387 -10.45 24.50 5.98
N PHE A 388 -11.07 25.66 5.99
CA PHE A 388 -10.64 26.79 6.80
C PHE A 388 -11.55 26.88 8.01
N VAL A 389 -10.97 26.82 9.20
CA VAL A 389 -11.71 26.65 10.46
C VAL A 389 -11.16 27.56 11.54
N THR A 390 -11.99 27.87 12.54
CA THR A 390 -11.51 28.46 13.78
C THR A 390 -10.90 27.38 14.68
N PRO A 391 -10.05 27.72 15.67
CA PRO A 391 -9.43 26.73 16.55
C PRO A 391 -10.42 25.81 17.27
N ASP A 392 -11.58 26.33 17.66
CA ASP A 392 -12.64 25.58 18.34
C ASP A 392 -13.43 24.64 17.40
N GLN A 393 -13.37 24.84 16.08
CA GLN A 393 -14.05 24.00 15.10
C GLN A 393 -13.24 22.80 14.64
N VAL A 394 -11.93 22.77 14.89
CA VAL A 394 -10.98 21.75 14.34
C VAL A 394 -11.46 20.33 14.60
N GLU A 395 -11.75 20.01 15.85
CA GLU A 395 -12.14 18.63 16.22
C GLU A 395 -13.43 18.21 15.55
N ALA A 396 -14.45 19.09 15.54
CA ALA A 396 -15.74 18.83 14.91
C ALA A 396 -15.58 18.61 13.39
N GLU A 397 -14.70 19.36 12.73
CA GLU A 397 -14.46 19.22 11.28
C GLU A 397 -13.66 17.95 10.93
N ILE A 398 -12.75 17.51 11.80
CA ILE A 398 -12.08 16.21 11.62
C ILE A 398 -13.12 15.08 11.75
N GLN A 399 -14.01 15.13 12.76
CA GLN A 399 -15.08 14.15 12.91
C GLN A 399 -16.02 14.10 11.68
N HIS A 400 -16.43 15.28 11.21
CA HIS A 400 -17.26 15.43 10.00
C HIS A 400 -16.57 14.85 8.75
N THR A 401 -15.25 15.02 8.65
CA THR A 401 -14.46 14.44 7.56
C THR A 401 -14.36 12.92 7.66
N ILE A 402 -14.21 12.38 8.86
CA ILE A 402 -14.20 10.92 9.08
C ILE A 402 -15.57 10.31 8.74
N ASP A 403 -16.69 10.99 9.08
CA ASP A 403 -18.04 10.55 8.67
C ASP A 403 -18.18 10.45 7.14
N LEU A 404 -17.63 11.44 6.42
CA LEU A 404 -17.59 11.42 4.95
C LEU A 404 -16.76 10.23 4.43
N PHE A 405 -15.61 9.95 5.06
CA PHE A 405 -14.75 8.81 4.69
C PHE A 405 -15.47 7.49 4.91
N ASP A 406 -16.14 7.33 6.06
CA ASP A 406 -16.92 6.13 6.39
C ASP A 406 -18.03 5.89 5.37
N GLU A 407 -18.79 6.92 4.98
CA GLU A 407 -19.82 6.81 3.95
C GLU A 407 -19.22 6.37 2.60
N VAL A 408 -18.15 7.04 2.17
CA VAL A 408 -17.52 6.76 0.87
C VAL A 408 -16.96 5.34 0.85
N TYR A 409 -16.12 4.98 1.81
CA TYR A 409 -15.49 3.65 1.79
C TYR A 409 -16.49 2.52 1.97
N ASN A 410 -17.51 2.73 2.80
CA ASN A 410 -18.59 1.77 2.93
C ASN A 410 -19.35 1.54 1.61
N THR A 411 -19.56 2.58 0.80
CA THR A 411 -20.21 2.45 -0.54
C THR A 411 -19.45 1.50 -1.45
N PHE A 412 -18.10 1.50 -1.38
CA PHE A 412 -17.26 0.58 -2.16
C PHE A 412 -16.99 -0.76 -1.46
N GLY A 413 -17.48 -0.96 -0.24
CA GLY A 413 -17.23 -2.16 0.55
C GLY A 413 -15.78 -2.28 1.03
N LEU A 414 -15.10 -1.15 1.22
CA LEU A 414 -13.73 -1.06 1.71
C LEU A 414 -13.72 -0.77 3.21
N THR A 415 -12.77 -1.36 3.91
CA THR A 415 -12.44 -1.03 5.31
C THR A 415 -11.08 -0.36 5.37
N TYR A 416 -10.73 0.27 6.49
CA TYR A 416 -9.44 0.95 6.64
C TYR A 416 -8.80 0.73 8.01
N VAL A 417 -7.51 1.07 8.09
CA VAL A 417 -6.75 1.26 9.34
C VAL A 417 -6.28 2.71 9.34
N ALA A 418 -6.41 3.39 10.48
CA ALA A 418 -5.91 4.75 10.66
C ALA A 418 -4.46 4.75 11.15
N GLU A 419 -3.66 5.72 10.67
CA GLU A 419 -2.29 5.94 11.06
C GLU A 419 -2.07 7.42 11.35
N LEU A 420 -1.53 7.74 12.53
CA LEU A 420 -1.17 9.10 12.94
C LEU A 420 0.32 9.32 12.69
N SER A 421 0.65 10.15 11.70
CA SER A 421 2.03 10.47 11.34
C SER A 421 2.46 11.78 12.00
N THR A 422 3.59 11.74 12.70
CA THR A 422 4.12 12.85 13.48
C THR A 422 5.23 13.62 12.74
N ARG A 423 5.91 14.53 13.42
CA ARG A 423 6.86 15.48 12.87
C ARG A 423 8.08 14.80 12.21
N PRO A 424 8.40 15.09 10.92
CA PRO A 424 9.64 14.68 10.28
C PRO A 424 10.81 15.61 10.65
N ASP A 425 12.04 15.15 10.40
CA ASP A 425 13.27 15.93 10.66
C ASP A 425 13.32 17.24 9.87
N ASP A 426 12.95 17.21 8.57
CA ASP A 426 12.82 18.41 7.72
C ASP A 426 11.38 18.93 7.77
N SER A 427 11.15 19.90 8.66
CA SER A 427 9.81 20.44 8.90
C SER A 427 9.82 21.91 9.28
N MET A 428 8.70 22.59 9.03
CA MET A 428 8.44 23.98 9.41
C MET A 428 7.69 24.06 10.75
N GLY A 429 7.72 25.24 11.40
CA GLY A 429 6.97 25.52 12.63
C GLY A 429 7.72 25.20 13.90
N THR A 430 7.15 25.63 15.03
CA THR A 430 7.70 25.42 16.37
C THR A 430 7.32 24.05 16.96
N ASP A 431 7.97 23.65 18.05
CA ASP A 431 7.63 22.41 18.76
C ASP A 431 6.21 22.49 19.34
N GLU A 432 5.82 23.67 19.83
CA GLU A 432 4.49 23.93 20.38
C GLU A 432 3.39 23.80 19.30
N ASP A 433 3.64 24.30 18.08
CA ASP A 433 2.71 24.16 16.95
C ASP A 433 2.47 22.69 16.62
N TRP A 434 3.55 21.91 16.54
CA TRP A 434 3.49 20.49 16.23
C TRP A 434 2.80 19.68 17.32
N GLU A 435 3.06 20.01 18.60
CA GLU A 435 2.41 19.33 19.73
C GLU A 435 0.90 19.62 19.73
N LEU A 436 0.50 20.88 19.51
CA LEU A 436 -0.90 21.29 19.44
C LEU A 436 -1.63 20.58 18.31
N ALA A 437 -1.05 20.59 17.11
CA ALA A 437 -1.64 19.98 15.93
C ALA A 437 -1.74 18.44 16.06
N THR A 438 -0.67 17.78 16.52
CA THR A 438 -0.65 16.32 16.73
C THR A 438 -1.67 15.90 17.78
N ASN A 439 -1.78 16.65 18.88
CA ASN A 439 -2.77 16.37 19.93
C ASN A 439 -4.21 16.60 19.44
N GLY A 440 -4.43 17.58 18.55
CA GLY A 440 -5.73 17.81 17.92
C GLY A 440 -6.19 16.60 17.11
N LEU A 441 -5.30 16.06 16.25
CA LEU A 441 -5.57 14.86 15.46
C LEU A 441 -5.77 13.61 16.35
N ARG A 442 -4.91 13.43 17.37
CA ARG A 442 -5.01 12.32 18.31
C ARG A 442 -6.34 12.29 19.04
N LYS A 443 -6.77 13.42 19.62
CA LYS A 443 -8.06 13.54 20.32
C LYS A 443 -9.22 13.18 19.41
N ALA A 444 -9.20 13.61 18.14
CA ALA A 444 -10.25 13.27 17.20
C ALA A 444 -10.34 11.75 16.95
N LEU A 445 -9.23 11.04 16.82
CA LEU A 445 -9.19 9.58 16.70
C LEU A 445 -9.71 8.88 17.97
N GLU A 446 -9.27 9.33 19.15
CA GLU A 446 -9.65 8.78 20.46
C GLU A 446 -11.15 8.99 20.75
N HIS A 447 -11.70 10.18 20.48
CA HIS A 447 -13.14 10.46 20.64
C HIS A 447 -14.00 9.63 19.70
N ARG A 448 -13.49 9.30 18.50
CA ARG A 448 -14.17 8.38 17.58
C ARG A 448 -14.08 6.91 18.02
N GLY A 449 -13.16 6.58 18.92
CA GLY A 449 -12.87 5.21 19.33
C GLY A 449 -12.21 4.38 18.23
N LEU A 450 -11.47 5.04 17.33
CA LEU A 450 -10.72 4.37 16.27
C LEU A 450 -9.39 3.86 16.80
N ASP A 451 -9.10 2.60 16.53
CA ASP A 451 -7.76 2.06 16.71
C ASP A 451 -6.83 2.67 15.63
N TYR A 452 -5.66 3.14 16.07
CA TYR A 452 -4.69 3.74 15.15
C TYR A 452 -3.26 3.36 15.51
N ILE A 453 -2.39 3.43 14.51
CA ILE A 453 -0.94 3.23 14.64
C ILE A 453 -0.29 4.61 14.66
N VAL A 454 0.74 4.81 15.48
CA VAL A 454 1.58 6.02 15.44
C VAL A 454 2.78 5.74 14.56
N ASN A 455 2.96 6.55 13.51
CA ASN A 455 4.11 6.52 12.61
C ASN A 455 4.95 7.78 12.86
N GLU A 456 6.04 7.61 13.60
CA GLU A 456 6.89 8.72 13.98
C GLU A 456 7.73 9.20 12.77
N GLY A 457 7.70 10.52 12.54
CA GLY A 457 8.53 11.15 11.51
C GLY A 457 7.96 11.14 10.08
N ASP A 458 6.76 10.62 9.85
CA ASP A 458 6.16 10.52 8.50
C ASP A 458 5.13 11.65 8.19
N GLY A 459 5.06 12.68 9.01
CA GLY A 459 4.22 13.86 8.77
C GLY A 459 4.65 14.64 7.53
N ALA A 460 3.78 15.56 7.05
CA ALA A 460 4.17 16.50 6.02
C ALA A 460 5.13 17.56 6.60
N PHE A 461 5.93 18.20 5.75
CA PHE A 461 6.87 19.23 6.21
C PHE A 461 6.17 20.43 6.92
N TYR A 462 4.88 20.61 6.73
CA TYR A 462 4.05 21.70 7.27
C TYR A 462 3.06 21.29 8.36
N GLY A 463 2.93 19.99 8.68
CA GLY A 463 2.03 19.54 9.75
C GLY A 463 1.83 18.02 9.84
N PRO A 464 1.32 17.55 10.99
CA PRO A 464 0.99 16.13 11.20
C PRO A 464 -0.23 15.72 10.38
N LYS A 465 -0.39 14.41 10.18
CA LYS A 465 -1.49 13.86 9.37
C LYS A 465 -2.07 12.58 9.97
N ILE A 466 -3.33 12.32 9.65
CA ILE A 466 -3.94 11.00 9.77
C ILE A 466 -4.03 10.40 8.36
N ASP A 467 -3.42 9.25 8.14
CA ASP A 467 -3.56 8.48 6.92
C ASP A 467 -4.53 7.33 7.11
N PHE A 468 -5.38 7.11 6.11
CA PHE A 468 -6.35 6.03 6.07
C PHE A 468 -5.91 5.00 5.04
N HIS A 469 -5.46 3.85 5.53
CA HIS A 469 -5.00 2.74 4.72
C HIS A 469 -6.16 1.79 4.42
N LEU A 470 -6.67 1.84 3.19
CA LEU A 470 -7.78 0.98 2.75
C LEU A 470 -7.33 -0.47 2.64
N LYS A 471 -8.16 -1.39 3.12
CA LYS A 471 -7.97 -2.83 2.92
C LYS A 471 -8.80 -3.31 1.75
N ASP A 472 -8.16 -3.95 0.78
CA ASP A 472 -8.84 -4.60 -0.34
C ASP A 472 -9.35 -6.01 0.03
N SER A 473 -10.08 -6.63 -0.91
CA SER A 473 -10.73 -7.94 -0.72
C SER A 473 -9.75 -9.12 -0.49
N ILE A 474 -8.46 -8.91 -0.69
CA ILE A 474 -7.40 -9.91 -0.44
C ILE A 474 -6.45 -9.49 0.70
N GLY A 475 -6.82 -8.44 1.45
CA GLY A 475 -6.15 -8.01 2.67
C GLY A 475 -4.92 -7.12 2.49
N ARG A 476 -4.64 -6.61 1.26
CA ARG A 476 -3.58 -5.61 1.04
C ARG A 476 -4.07 -4.24 1.49
N THR A 477 -3.13 -3.40 1.92
CA THR A 477 -3.41 -2.03 2.36
C THR A 477 -2.92 -0.99 1.35
N TRP A 478 -3.69 0.10 1.19
CA TRP A 478 -3.45 1.17 0.25
C TRP A 478 -3.71 2.52 0.90
N GLN A 479 -2.70 3.34 1.06
CA GLN A 479 -2.88 4.71 1.53
C GLN A 479 -3.72 5.51 0.52
N CYS A 480 -4.87 6.00 0.93
CA CYS A 480 -5.80 6.77 0.12
C CYS A 480 -6.26 8.03 0.84
N GLY A 481 -7.09 7.90 1.86
CA GLY A 481 -7.57 9.03 2.63
C GLY A 481 -6.46 9.64 3.49
N THR A 482 -6.47 10.96 3.60
CA THR A 482 -5.54 11.68 4.46
C THR A 482 -6.23 12.93 5.00
N ILE A 483 -5.99 13.25 6.27
CA ILE A 483 -6.35 14.52 6.90
C ILE A 483 -5.06 15.12 7.46
N GLN A 484 -4.70 16.33 7.04
CA GLN A 484 -3.49 17.02 7.49
C GLN A 484 -3.86 18.32 8.19
N TYR A 485 -3.25 18.56 9.33
CA TYR A 485 -3.44 19.78 10.10
C TYR A 485 -2.32 20.77 9.76
N ASP A 486 -2.70 21.97 9.27
CA ASP A 486 -1.74 22.95 8.78
C ASP A 486 -1.99 24.33 9.44
N MET A 487 -0.99 24.79 10.19
CA MET A 487 -0.95 26.14 10.75
C MET A 487 0.02 27.07 10.00
N GLN A 488 0.89 26.53 9.17
CA GLN A 488 1.99 27.25 8.54
C GLN A 488 1.56 27.99 7.26
N MET A 489 0.82 27.30 6.39
CA MET A 489 0.39 27.88 5.12
C MET A 489 -0.57 29.07 5.29
N PRO A 490 -1.56 29.04 6.21
CA PRO A 490 -2.37 30.21 6.49
C PRO A 490 -1.57 31.45 6.89
N GLU A 491 -0.47 31.27 7.63
CA GLU A 491 0.43 32.36 7.99
C GLU A 491 1.21 32.88 6.77
N LYS A 492 1.85 32.00 6.02
CA LYS A 492 2.64 32.36 4.84
C LYS A 492 1.83 33.11 3.78
N PHE A 493 0.56 32.76 3.60
CA PHE A 493 -0.37 33.42 2.68
C PHE A 493 -1.15 34.57 3.31
N ASN A 494 -0.87 34.88 4.57
CA ASN A 494 -1.56 35.91 5.34
C ASN A 494 -3.10 35.80 5.29
N LEU A 495 -3.61 34.55 5.41
CA LEU A 495 -5.05 34.30 5.47
C LEU A 495 -5.63 34.87 6.75
N THR A 496 -6.78 35.54 6.67
CA THR A 496 -7.47 36.11 7.85
C THR A 496 -8.99 35.98 7.74
N TYR A 497 -9.64 35.89 8.90
CA TYR A 497 -11.08 36.09 9.05
C TYR A 497 -11.34 37.13 10.15
N VAL A 498 -12.48 37.80 10.12
CA VAL A 498 -12.91 38.72 11.17
C VAL A 498 -13.65 37.93 12.26
N GLY A 499 -13.16 38.02 13.49
CA GLY A 499 -13.76 37.36 14.66
C GLY A 499 -15.02 38.05 15.17
N GLU A 500 -15.63 37.50 16.21
CA GLU A 500 -16.75 38.15 16.93
C GLU A 500 -16.35 39.47 17.58
N ASP A 501 -15.08 39.58 17.95
CA ASP A 501 -14.46 40.80 18.52
C ASP A 501 -14.22 41.91 17.50
N GLY A 502 -14.47 41.66 16.21
CA GLY A 502 -14.22 42.58 15.12
C GLY A 502 -12.76 42.61 14.65
N GLU A 503 -11.86 41.88 15.29
CA GLU A 503 -10.44 41.80 14.95
C GLU A 503 -10.14 40.70 13.92
N LYS A 504 -8.97 40.80 13.29
CA LYS A 504 -8.51 39.78 12.32
C LYS A 504 -7.81 38.64 13.03
N HIS A 505 -8.27 37.45 12.76
CA HIS A 505 -7.70 36.20 13.27
C HIS A 505 -7.19 35.33 12.14
N ARG A 506 -6.26 34.42 12.45
CA ARG A 506 -5.69 33.41 11.54
C ARG A 506 -6.56 32.16 11.55
N PRO A 507 -7.07 31.65 10.41
CA PRO A 507 -7.72 30.37 10.38
C PRO A 507 -6.69 29.23 10.49
N ILE A 508 -7.13 28.10 10.99
CA ILE A 508 -6.44 26.82 10.83
C ILE A 508 -6.90 26.20 9.50
N MET A 509 -6.01 25.52 8.81
CA MET A 509 -6.34 24.82 7.58
C MET A 509 -6.20 23.32 7.76
N LEU A 510 -7.22 22.58 7.33
CA LEU A 510 -7.16 21.14 7.20
C LEU A 510 -7.14 20.78 5.72
N HIS A 511 -6.11 20.07 5.29
CA HIS A 511 -6.08 19.44 3.97
C HIS A 511 -6.68 18.05 4.07
N ARG A 512 -7.46 17.65 3.08
CA ARG A 512 -7.91 16.26 3.05
C ARG A 512 -8.14 15.74 1.64
N VAL A 513 -7.92 14.46 1.46
CA VAL A 513 -8.30 13.66 0.28
C VAL A 513 -9.04 12.41 0.77
N VAL A 514 -10.02 11.93 0.00
CA VAL A 514 -10.77 10.69 0.29
C VAL A 514 -10.27 9.55 -0.58
N TYR A 515 -10.28 9.73 -1.89
CA TYR A 515 -9.74 8.76 -2.86
C TYR A 515 -8.21 8.76 -2.89
N GLY A 516 -7.58 9.87 -2.49
CA GLY A 516 -6.17 10.17 -2.70
C GLY A 516 -5.92 10.69 -4.12
N SER A 517 -6.06 9.83 -5.13
CA SER A 517 -6.23 10.22 -6.52
C SER A 517 -7.25 9.32 -7.20
N ILE A 518 -7.96 9.86 -8.19
CA ILE A 518 -8.95 9.09 -8.95
C ILE A 518 -8.28 7.91 -9.65
N GLU A 519 -7.11 8.11 -10.23
CA GLU A 519 -6.34 7.09 -10.94
C GLU A 519 -5.95 5.93 -10.02
N ARG A 520 -5.38 6.23 -8.85
CA ARG A 520 -5.02 5.21 -7.84
C ARG A 520 -6.25 4.48 -7.32
N PHE A 521 -7.32 5.20 -7.05
CA PHE A 521 -8.56 4.61 -6.55
C PHE A 521 -9.22 3.69 -7.59
N ILE A 522 -9.22 4.06 -8.89
CA ILE A 522 -9.65 3.18 -9.98
C ILE A 522 -8.79 1.90 -10.00
N GLY A 523 -7.47 2.02 -9.89
CA GLY A 523 -6.58 0.85 -9.79
C GLY A 523 -6.96 -0.09 -8.64
N ILE A 524 -7.23 0.47 -7.45
CA ILE A 524 -7.68 -0.28 -6.27
C ILE A 524 -9.01 -0.97 -6.55
N LEU A 525 -9.98 -0.27 -7.14
CA LEU A 525 -11.30 -0.84 -7.45
C LEU A 525 -11.22 -1.96 -8.49
N ILE A 526 -10.39 -1.82 -9.53
CA ILE A 526 -10.15 -2.89 -10.52
C ILE A 526 -9.67 -4.16 -9.79
N GLU A 527 -8.71 -4.04 -8.89
CA GLU A 527 -8.16 -5.18 -8.16
C GLU A 527 -9.10 -5.70 -7.08
N ASN A 528 -9.79 -4.82 -6.35
CA ASN A 528 -10.75 -5.19 -5.32
C ASN A 528 -11.92 -6.01 -5.90
N TYR A 529 -12.48 -5.55 -7.01
CA TYR A 529 -13.58 -6.25 -7.69
C TYR A 529 -13.10 -7.31 -8.70
N ALA A 530 -11.80 -7.51 -8.87
CA ALA A 530 -11.23 -8.38 -9.92
C ALA A 530 -11.79 -8.05 -11.31
N GLY A 531 -12.06 -6.76 -11.58
CA GLY A 531 -12.66 -6.25 -12.81
C GLY A 531 -14.18 -6.42 -12.92
N ALA A 532 -14.83 -7.15 -12.01
CA ALA A 532 -16.30 -7.32 -11.98
C ALA A 532 -16.95 -6.20 -11.17
N PHE A 533 -17.08 -5.03 -11.76
CA PHE A 533 -17.60 -3.83 -11.09
C PHE A 533 -19.07 -3.97 -10.73
N PRO A 534 -19.51 -3.39 -9.58
CA PRO A 534 -20.91 -3.21 -9.28
C PRO A 534 -21.64 -2.52 -10.43
N THR A 535 -22.92 -2.82 -10.59
CA THR A 535 -23.75 -2.36 -11.70
C THR A 535 -23.65 -0.86 -11.98
N TRP A 536 -23.65 -0.03 -10.95
CA TRP A 536 -23.59 1.42 -11.10
C TRP A 536 -22.24 1.94 -11.63
N LEU A 537 -21.14 1.21 -11.38
CA LEU A 537 -19.79 1.53 -11.90
C LEU A 537 -19.46 0.85 -13.23
N ALA A 538 -20.15 -0.23 -13.59
CA ALA A 538 -19.81 -1.03 -14.75
C ALA A 538 -19.91 -0.22 -16.05
N PRO A 539 -18.87 -0.22 -16.93
CA PRO A 539 -18.93 0.45 -18.22
C PRO A 539 -20.10 -0.03 -19.08
N VAL A 540 -20.34 -1.34 -19.10
CA VAL A 540 -21.49 -2.00 -19.71
C VAL A 540 -22.24 -2.70 -18.59
N GLN A 541 -23.48 -2.27 -18.32
CA GLN A 541 -24.29 -2.79 -17.22
C GLN A 541 -24.96 -4.10 -17.60
N ALA A 542 -25.45 -4.20 -18.82
CA ALA A 542 -25.97 -5.45 -19.35
C ALA A 542 -25.64 -5.60 -20.84
N ARG A 543 -25.52 -6.85 -21.29
CA ARG A 543 -25.29 -7.20 -22.68
C ARG A 543 -26.42 -8.10 -23.17
N ILE A 544 -27.13 -7.66 -24.22
CA ILE A 544 -28.21 -8.43 -24.85
C ILE A 544 -27.60 -9.38 -25.88
N LEU A 545 -27.96 -10.65 -25.77
CA LEU A 545 -27.40 -11.75 -26.56
C LEU A 545 -28.54 -12.44 -27.35
N PRO A 546 -28.86 -11.98 -28.57
CA PRO A 546 -29.82 -12.67 -29.43
C PRO A 546 -29.26 -14.05 -29.78
N ILE A 547 -30.16 -15.08 -29.74
CA ILE A 547 -29.79 -16.48 -30.04
C ILE A 547 -29.50 -16.62 -31.54
N THR A 548 -30.32 -15.98 -32.38
CA THR A 548 -30.14 -15.93 -33.85
C THR A 548 -30.38 -14.52 -34.36
N ASP A 549 -30.09 -14.28 -35.62
CA ASP A 549 -30.28 -12.98 -36.28
C ASP A 549 -31.76 -12.53 -36.28
N LYS A 550 -32.72 -13.46 -36.12
CA LYS A 550 -34.16 -13.14 -36.08
C LYS A 550 -34.54 -12.24 -34.89
N GLN A 551 -33.81 -12.34 -33.79
CA GLN A 551 -34.06 -11.54 -32.59
C GLN A 551 -33.21 -10.25 -32.54
N ALA A 552 -32.41 -9.94 -33.58
CA ALA A 552 -31.54 -8.78 -33.59
C ALA A 552 -32.33 -7.46 -33.46
N ASP A 553 -33.39 -7.29 -34.26
CA ASP A 553 -34.22 -6.08 -34.21
C ASP A 553 -34.82 -5.89 -32.80
N TYR A 554 -35.37 -6.96 -32.19
CA TYR A 554 -35.88 -6.92 -30.84
C TYR A 554 -34.78 -6.55 -29.80
N ALA A 555 -33.60 -7.10 -29.93
CA ALA A 555 -32.47 -6.77 -29.07
C ALA A 555 -32.09 -5.28 -29.16
N TYR A 556 -32.12 -4.70 -30.38
CA TYR A 556 -31.87 -3.27 -30.55
C TYR A 556 -33.01 -2.38 -30.03
N GLU A 557 -34.26 -2.81 -30.14
CA GLU A 557 -35.40 -2.13 -29.51
C GLU A 557 -35.25 -2.11 -27.97
N LEU A 558 -34.91 -3.24 -27.36
CA LEU A 558 -34.63 -3.32 -25.92
C LEU A 558 -33.46 -2.42 -25.54
N ARG A 559 -32.37 -2.46 -26.29
CA ARG A 559 -31.21 -1.58 -26.07
C ARG A 559 -31.63 -0.12 -26.11
N LYS A 560 -32.40 0.29 -27.13
CA LYS A 560 -32.88 1.67 -27.27
C LYS A 560 -33.73 2.08 -26.08
N LYS A 561 -34.68 1.25 -25.67
CA LYS A 561 -35.55 1.50 -24.51
C LYS A 561 -34.74 1.73 -23.24
N MET A 562 -33.75 0.89 -22.97
CA MET A 562 -32.88 0.99 -21.80
C MET A 562 -31.92 2.18 -21.89
N PHE A 563 -31.38 2.46 -23.10
CA PHE A 563 -30.50 3.60 -23.35
C PHE A 563 -31.21 4.94 -23.13
N ASP A 564 -32.47 5.05 -23.56
CA ASP A 564 -33.30 6.26 -23.36
C ASP A 564 -33.55 6.53 -21.84
N LEU A 565 -33.40 5.51 -20.99
CA LEU A 565 -33.45 5.61 -19.52
C LEU A 565 -32.07 5.84 -18.88
N GLY A 566 -31.03 6.08 -19.69
CA GLY A 566 -29.66 6.34 -19.20
C GLY A 566 -28.86 5.09 -18.83
N LEU A 567 -29.32 3.89 -19.20
CA LEU A 567 -28.63 2.63 -18.92
C LEU A 567 -27.60 2.30 -20.01
N ARG A 568 -26.46 1.73 -19.59
CA ARG A 568 -25.33 1.38 -20.47
C ARG A 568 -25.46 -0.06 -20.95
N ILE A 569 -26.06 -0.25 -22.11
CA ILE A 569 -26.43 -1.55 -22.67
C ILE A 569 -25.75 -1.76 -24.03
N GLU A 570 -25.18 -2.94 -24.21
CA GLU A 570 -24.65 -3.40 -25.52
C GLU A 570 -25.48 -4.54 -26.08
N VAL A 571 -25.40 -4.72 -27.40
CA VAL A 571 -25.97 -5.89 -28.12
C VAL A 571 -24.82 -6.64 -28.77
N ASP A 572 -24.79 -7.95 -28.58
CA ASP A 572 -23.89 -8.84 -29.31
C ASP A 572 -24.67 -9.61 -30.37
N ASP A 573 -24.83 -8.99 -31.54
CA ASP A 573 -25.55 -9.52 -32.68
C ASP A 573 -24.69 -10.36 -33.65
N ARG A 574 -23.42 -10.61 -33.28
CA ARG A 574 -22.53 -11.42 -34.12
C ARG A 574 -23.11 -12.81 -34.36
N SER A 575 -22.91 -13.33 -35.60
CA SER A 575 -23.33 -14.68 -35.98
C SER A 575 -22.44 -15.75 -35.29
N GLU A 576 -22.62 -15.91 -33.99
CA GLU A 576 -21.86 -16.82 -33.12
C GLU A 576 -22.81 -17.66 -32.25
N LYS A 577 -22.36 -18.84 -31.81
CA LYS A 577 -23.14 -19.67 -30.91
C LYS A 577 -23.37 -18.94 -29.59
N ILE A 578 -24.60 -19.03 -29.06
CA ILE A 578 -24.99 -18.37 -27.80
C ILE A 578 -24.05 -18.69 -26.63
N GLY A 579 -23.57 -19.93 -26.51
CA GLY A 579 -22.61 -20.31 -25.47
C GLY A 579 -21.26 -19.56 -25.58
N LYS A 580 -20.82 -19.18 -26.80
CA LYS A 580 -19.63 -18.34 -27.00
C LYS A 580 -19.90 -16.91 -26.58
N LYS A 581 -21.03 -16.32 -26.98
CA LYS A 581 -21.44 -14.96 -26.59
C LYS A 581 -21.55 -14.82 -25.06
N ILE A 582 -22.16 -15.80 -24.38
CA ILE A 582 -22.25 -15.84 -22.92
C ILE A 582 -20.85 -15.89 -22.30
N ARG A 583 -19.96 -16.78 -22.78
CA ARG A 583 -18.59 -16.89 -22.27
C ARG A 583 -17.80 -15.59 -22.44
N GLU A 584 -17.91 -14.94 -23.57
CA GLU A 584 -17.22 -13.67 -23.83
C GLU A 584 -17.78 -12.53 -22.97
N SER A 585 -19.10 -12.46 -22.76
CA SER A 585 -19.72 -11.54 -21.79
C SER A 585 -19.20 -11.76 -20.37
N GLN A 586 -19.04 -13.03 -19.95
CA GLN A 586 -18.41 -13.36 -18.65
C GLN A 586 -16.93 -12.96 -18.60
N MET A 587 -16.18 -13.13 -19.68
CA MET A 587 -14.77 -12.70 -19.74
C MET A 587 -14.62 -11.17 -19.63
N LEU A 588 -15.56 -10.41 -20.20
CA LEU A 588 -15.63 -8.95 -20.09
C LEU A 588 -16.23 -8.48 -18.76
N LYS A 589 -16.52 -9.39 -17.83
CA LYS A 589 -17.03 -9.07 -16.50
C LYS A 589 -18.35 -8.27 -16.51
N THR A 590 -19.15 -8.38 -17.56
CA THR A 590 -20.43 -7.69 -17.66
C THR A 590 -21.39 -8.20 -16.58
N PRO A 591 -21.99 -7.33 -15.75
CA PRO A 591 -22.87 -7.75 -14.64
C PRO A 591 -24.01 -8.65 -15.06
N TYR A 592 -24.68 -8.33 -16.18
CA TYR A 592 -25.84 -9.10 -16.67
C TYR A 592 -25.72 -9.44 -18.14
N SER A 593 -25.95 -10.70 -18.49
CA SER A 593 -26.16 -11.16 -19.85
C SER A 593 -27.64 -11.45 -20.05
N LEU A 594 -28.28 -10.83 -21.01
CA LEU A 594 -29.69 -10.94 -21.34
C LEU A 594 -29.85 -11.79 -22.59
N VAL A 595 -30.15 -13.06 -22.43
CA VAL A 595 -30.38 -13.96 -23.60
C VAL A 595 -31.79 -13.74 -24.10
N VAL A 596 -31.95 -13.56 -25.40
CA VAL A 596 -33.23 -13.36 -26.06
C VAL A 596 -33.37 -14.35 -27.23
N GLY A 597 -34.41 -15.18 -27.16
CA GLY A 597 -34.83 -16.12 -28.19
C GLY A 597 -36.25 -15.83 -28.66
N ASP A 598 -36.84 -16.75 -29.42
CA ASP A 598 -38.21 -16.62 -29.94
C ASP A 598 -39.26 -16.52 -28.81
N GLN A 599 -39.02 -17.24 -27.66
CA GLN A 599 -39.92 -17.22 -26.51
C GLN A 599 -39.88 -15.87 -25.80
N GLU A 600 -38.67 -15.38 -25.49
CA GLU A 600 -38.46 -14.09 -24.81
C GLU A 600 -39.05 -12.94 -25.64
N MET A 601 -38.85 -12.98 -26.97
CA MET A 601 -39.40 -12.00 -27.90
C MET A 601 -40.94 -12.04 -27.91
N ALA A 602 -41.57 -13.23 -27.89
CA ALA A 602 -43.00 -13.39 -27.89
C ALA A 602 -43.67 -12.94 -26.59
N ASP A 603 -43.03 -13.23 -25.44
CA ASP A 603 -43.56 -13.00 -24.09
C ASP A 603 -43.16 -11.64 -23.50
N GLY A 604 -42.31 -10.86 -24.16
CA GLY A 604 -41.78 -9.60 -23.65
C GLY A 604 -40.90 -9.78 -22.42
N THR A 605 -40.09 -10.85 -22.40
CA THR A 605 -39.21 -11.23 -21.30
C THR A 605 -37.76 -11.22 -21.74
N VAL A 606 -36.84 -11.41 -20.79
CA VAL A 606 -35.41 -11.65 -20.99
C VAL A 606 -34.95 -12.75 -20.05
N ALA A 607 -34.07 -13.64 -20.51
CA ALA A 607 -33.40 -14.61 -19.66
C ALA A 607 -32.12 -13.97 -19.10
N VAL A 608 -32.19 -13.51 -17.86
CA VAL A 608 -31.14 -12.77 -17.14
C VAL A 608 -30.15 -13.73 -16.50
N ARG A 609 -28.88 -13.60 -16.86
CA ARG A 609 -27.78 -14.35 -16.26
C ARG A 609 -26.80 -13.39 -15.62
N LYS A 610 -26.62 -13.49 -14.32
CA LYS A 610 -25.67 -12.69 -13.56
C LYS A 610 -24.23 -13.17 -13.79
N TYR A 611 -23.29 -12.26 -13.68
CA TYR A 611 -21.87 -12.62 -13.73
C TYR A 611 -21.51 -13.65 -12.66
N GLY A 612 -20.78 -14.70 -13.03
CA GLY A 612 -20.36 -15.78 -12.15
C GLY A 612 -21.42 -16.86 -11.91
N GLU A 613 -22.67 -16.65 -12.30
CA GLU A 613 -23.75 -17.65 -12.17
C GLU A 613 -23.87 -18.51 -13.44
N GLN A 614 -24.29 -19.77 -13.25
CA GLN A 614 -24.51 -20.69 -14.37
C GLN A 614 -25.96 -20.70 -14.84
N GLN A 615 -26.89 -20.37 -13.97
CA GLN A 615 -28.33 -20.36 -14.26
C GLN A 615 -28.81 -19.00 -14.71
N SER A 616 -29.85 -18.98 -15.50
CA SER A 616 -30.57 -17.77 -15.92
C SER A 616 -31.96 -17.76 -15.31
N GLU A 617 -32.43 -16.58 -14.94
CA GLU A 617 -33.78 -16.32 -14.46
C GLU A 617 -34.54 -15.55 -15.55
N THR A 618 -35.72 -16.02 -15.92
CA THR A 618 -36.59 -15.32 -16.86
C THR A 618 -37.43 -14.29 -16.12
N MET A 619 -37.35 -13.03 -16.56
CA MET A 619 -38.16 -11.94 -16.01
C MET A 619 -38.68 -11.01 -17.10
N LYS A 620 -39.76 -10.26 -16.80
CA LYS A 620 -40.25 -9.24 -17.74
C LYS A 620 -39.20 -8.14 -17.93
N VAL A 621 -39.19 -7.57 -19.11
CA VAL A 621 -38.25 -6.47 -19.44
C VAL A 621 -38.40 -5.30 -18.47
N GLU A 622 -39.60 -4.92 -18.11
CA GLU A 622 -39.90 -3.83 -17.17
C GLU A 622 -39.36 -4.11 -15.78
N ASP A 623 -39.54 -5.36 -15.30
CA ASP A 623 -39.05 -5.78 -13.97
C ASP A 623 -37.52 -5.77 -13.91
N PHE A 624 -36.84 -6.20 -15.01
CA PHE A 624 -35.39 -6.11 -15.11
C PHE A 624 -34.90 -4.66 -15.14
N ILE A 625 -35.58 -3.77 -15.89
CA ILE A 625 -35.24 -2.33 -15.91
C ILE A 625 -35.37 -1.73 -14.52
N ALA A 626 -36.48 -2.00 -13.82
CA ALA A 626 -36.71 -1.50 -12.46
C ALA A 626 -35.62 -2.03 -11.48
N TYR A 627 -35.30 -3.31 -11.58
CA TYR A 627 -34.24 -3.92 -10.80
C TYR A 627 -32.87 -3.25 -11.07
N LEU A 628 -32.53 -3.03 -12.33
CA LEU A 628 -31.26 -2.41 -12.71
C LEU A 628 -31.17 -0.95 -12.21
N GLN A 629 -32.26 -0.21 -12.32
CA GLN A 629 -32.34 1.17 -11.81
C GLN A 629 -32.19 1.22 -10.29
N ASP A 630 -32.79 0.27 -9.55
CA ASP A 630 -32.63 0.15 -8.09
C ASP A 630 -31.17 -0.13 -7.71
N GLN A 631 -30.51 -1.08 -8.40
CA GLN A 631 -29.09 -1.37 -8.19
C GLN A 631 -28.19 -0.14 -8.40
N ILE A 632 -28.51 0.71 -9.37
CA ILE A 632 -27.79 1.94 -9.65
C ILE A 632 -28.08 3.01 -8.59
N ALA A 633 -29.35 3.22 -8.24
CA ALA A 633 -29.78 4.26 -7.30
C ALA A 633 -29.24 4.00 -5.89
N THR A 634 -29.28 2.75 -5.45
CA THR A 634 -28.78 2.32 -4.13
C THR A 634 -27.27 2.13 -4.09
N LYS A 635 -26.57 2.24 -5.23
CA LYS A 635 -25.14 1.93 -5.38
C LYS A 635 -24.81 0.55 -4.79
N ALA A 636 -25.61 -0.45 -5.15
CA ALA A 636 -25.43 -1.80 -4.64
C ALA A 636 -24.00 -2.30 -4.83
N LYS A 637 -23.42 -2.89 -3.78
CA LYS A 637 -22.03 -3.36 -3.75
C LYS A 637 -21.79 -4.60 -4.61
N LYS A 638 -22.85 -5.32 -4.90
CA LYS A 638 -22.86 -6.56 -5.71
C LYS A 638 -24.05 -6.52 -6.66
N PHE A 639 -23.99 -7.25 -7.77
CA PHE A 639 -25.07 -7.45 -8.73
C PHE A 639 -25.86 -8.73 -8.48
#